data_0fea30c8a4e1f6b7b52a18f825d37c8d
#
_entry.id   0fea30c8a4e1f6b7b52a18f825d37c8d
#
_cell.length_a   1.000
_cell.length_b   1.000
_cell.length_c   1.000
_cell.angle_alpha   90.00
_cell.angle_beta   90.00
_cell.angle_gamma   90.00
#
_symmetry.space_group_name_H-M   'P 1'
#
loop_
_entity.id
_entity.type
_entity.pdbx_description
1 polymer ?
#
loop_
_entity_poly.entity_id
_entity_poly.type
_entity_poly.pdbx_seq_one_letter_code
_entity_poly.pdbx_strand_id
1 'polypeptide(L)'
;MKTFEELGVSEEIRRAIEELGFENPMPVQEEVIPYLLGNKNDVIALAQTGTGKTASYGIPVIQKTDASSKQTQAVILSPTRELCLQIADDLNSFAKYIDGLHIAAVYGGTDIGSQIRTLKHGVQIIVATPGRLLDLINRGVAQLEHVNNVVLDEADEMLNMGFSESINAIFENVPEDRNTLLFSATMSKDIEKIALNYLHDHKEIVVGSRNEGAEHVNHIYYLVNAKDKYLALKRVVDFYPRIFAIIFCRTKLETQDIADKLIKDGYNAEALHGDLSQQQRDLTMQKFRNHTVQFLVATDVAARGLDVDDLTHVINYGLPDDVASYTHRSGRTGRAGKKGTSISIIHTREKFKVRQIEKQIGKEFVDGVLPTPEEICKKQLFKTMDDIMKTDVDEDQIEPYMAEINRQFEYIDKEDIIKKMVTITFGKFLDYYKNAPEIIKPETGKGSRGGEGRGSRGEGRGKVSNGRRKHETEAGFKRLFINLGKADGFYPGEIMQYLNKHVKGRQEVGHIDLLSKFAYIEVPEEDAKRVMKALNGTEYKGRTVRCNDADEEGHGRAARGGRSSEGRGARSSERGGRSSEGRGRRGSSDDARDSRDSRGKGGRGSRGESRGGRKSRSKEDTGDWRQFFQNNDNVKFKGEEPNFEEEGWARRRPKKK
;
A
#
# COMPACT_ATOMS: atom_id res chain seq x y z
N MET A 1 10.28 -32.89 17.67
CA MET A 1 10.58 -32.11 16.45
C MET A 1 11.52 -32.94 15.62
N LYS A 2 11.24 -33.10 14.35
CA LYS A 2 12.12 -33.81 13.40
C LYS A 2 13.32 -32.92 13.07
N THR A 3 14.46 -33.52 12.73
CA THR A 3 15.62 -32.80 12.22
C THR A 3 15.57 -32.72 10.69
N PHE A 4 16.32 -31.82 10.06
CA PHE A 4 16.43 -31.77 8.59
C PHE A 4 16.99 -33.05 8.01
N GLU A 5 17.84 -33.78 8.75
CA GLU A 5 18.34 -35.10 8.37
C GLU A 5 17.22 -36.15 8.32
N GLU A 6 16.34 -36.17 9.34
CA GLU A 6 15.18 -37.06 9.37
C GLU A 6 14.17 -36.77 8.27
N LEU A 7 14.16 -35.52 7.75
CA LEU A 7 13.35 -35.12 6.58
C LEU A 7 13.98 -35.57 5.26
N GLY A 8 15.20 -36.09 5.23
CA GLY A 8 15.90 -36.58 4.03
C GLY A 8 16.70 -35.48 3.29
N VAL A 9 17.04 -34.39 3.96
CA VAL A 9 17.85 -33.30 3.37
C VAL A 9 19.31 -33.72 3.29
N SER A 10 19.97 -33.49 2.14
CA SER A 10 21.37 -33.85 1.89
C SER A 10 22.33 -33.07 2.79
N GLU A 11 23.54 -33.62 2.99
CA GLU A 11 24.54 -33.05 3.89
C GLU A 11 25.00 -31.65 3.44
N GLU A 12 25.18 -31.44 2.13
CA GLU A 12 25.59 -30.16 1.56
C GLU A 12 24.60 -29.06 1.88
N ILE A 13 23.29 -29.36 1.73
CA ILE A 13 22.22 -28.41 2.02
C ILE A 13 22.09 -28.21 3.53
N ARG A 14 22.17 -29.29 4.35
CA ARG A 14 22.09 -29.16 5.80
C ARG A 14 23.19 -28.23 6.33
N ARG A 15 24.41 -28.40 5.86
CA ARG A 15 25.53 -27.52 6.23
C ARG A 15 25.26 -26.06 5.87
N ALA A 16 24.65 -25.80 4.70
CA ALA A 16 24.34 -24.44 4.27
C ALA A 16 23.27 -23.79 5.15
N ILE A 17 22.18 -24.51 5.50
CA ILE A 17 21.10 -23.98 6.33
C ILE A 17 21.47 -23.84 7.81
N GLU A 18 22.37 -24.69 8.33
CA GLU A 18 22.94 -24.54 9.67
C GLU A 18 23.74 -23.23 9.82
N GLU A 19 24.54 -22.88 8.81
CA GLU A 19 25.26 -21.60 8.78
C GLU A 19 24.33 -20.38 8.73
N LEU A 20 23.11 -20.55 8.21
CA LEU A 20 22.06 -19.55 8.21
C LEU A 20 21.27 -19.50 9.52
N GLY A 21 21.59 -20.36 10.49
CA GLY A 21 20.94 -20.42 11.79
C GLY A 21 19.64 -21.24 11.83
N PHE A 22 19.41 -22.13 10.85
CA PHE A 22 18.26 -23.03 10.86
C PHE A 22 18.55 -24.23 11.77
N GLU A 23 18.04 -24.20 12.98
CA GLU A 23 18.25 -25.28 13.95
C GLU A 23 17.22 -26.41 13.78
N ASN A 24 15.95 -26.06 13.62
CA ASN A 24 14.84 -27.00 13.53
C ASN A 24 13.91 -26.65 12.36
N PRO A 25 13.34 -27.65 11.66
CA PRO A 25 12.36 -27.39 10.62
C PRO A 25 11.07 -26.80 11.19
N MET A 26 10.50 -25.87 10.45
CA MET A 26 9.18 -25.31 10.74
C MET A 26 8.06 -26.29 10.36
N PRO A 27 6.84 -26.18 10.92
CA PRO A 27 5.75 -27.13 10.65
C PRO A 27 5.46 -27.36 9.17
N VAL A 28 5.50 -26.32 8.32
CA VAL A 28 5.33 -26.47 6.87
C VAL A 28 6.47 -27.27 6.23
N GLN A 29 7.68 -27.10 6.72
CA GLN A 29 8.85 -27.82 6.24
C GLN A 29 8.81 -29.29 6.63
N GLU A 30 8.38 -29.62 7.86
CA GLU A 30 8.22 -31.00 8.33
C GLU A 30 7.25 -31.83 7.47
N GLU A 31 6.24 -31.19 6.87
CA GLU A 31 5.25 -31.86 6.03
C GLU A 31 5.60 -31.84 4.53
N VAL A 32 6.09 -30.71 4.03
CA VAL A 32 6.31 -30.50 2.59
C VAL A 32 7.62 -31.13 2.12
N ILE A 33 8.74 -30.97 2.86
CA ILE A 33 10.06 -31.44 2.42
C ILE A 33 10.06 -32.94 2.14
N PRO A 34 9.69 -33.83 3.09
CA PRO A 34 9.74 -35.27 2.85
C PRO A 34 8.75 -35.71 1.76
N TYR A 35 7.61 -35.04 1.65
CA TYR A 35 6.64 -35.32 0.59
C TYR A 35 7.20 -35.00 -0.80
N LEU A 36 7.86 -33.85 -0.96
CA LEU A 36 8.47 -33.44 -2.22
C LEU A 36 9.75 -34.22 -2.56
N LEU A 37 10.50 -34.70 -1.57
CA LEU A 37 11.67 -35.57 -1.80
C LEU A 37 11.28 -36.96 -2.27
N GLY A 38 10.04 -37.38 -2.07
CA GLY A 38 9.46 -38.62 -2.61
C GLY A 38 9.35 -38.61 -4.13
N ASN A 39 8.45 -39.44 -4.66
CA ASN A 39 8.19 -39.54 -6.10
C ASN A 39 7.46 -38.29 -6.64
N LYS A 40 7.01 -38.31 -7.91
CA LYS A 40 6.27 -37.23 -8.56
C LYS A 40 5.02 -36.87 -7.75
N ASN A 41 4.99 -35.68 -7.21
CA ASN A 41 3.94 -35.25 -6.29
C ASN A 41 3.62 -33.77 -6.47
N ASP A 42 2.40 -33.46 -6.83
CA ASP A 42 1.90 -32.10 -6.81
C ASP A 42 1.46 -31.72 -5.39
N VAL A 43 1.62 -30.45 -5.05
CA VAL A 43 1.30 -29.95 -3.73
C VAL A 43 0.56 -28.61 -3.80
N ILE A 44 -0.46 -28.47 -2.96
CA ILE A 44 -1.02 -27.17 -2.57
C ILE A 44 -0.65 -26.94 -1.11
N ALA A 45 0.21 -25.97 -0.85
CA ALA A 45 0.58 -25.60 0.50
C ALA A 45 -0.06 -24.25 0.88
N LEU A 46 -1.01 -24.29 1.81
CA LEU A 46 -1.63 -23.11 2.37
C LEU A 46 -0.90 -22.74 3.67
N ALA A 47 -0.13 -21.67 3.60
CA ALA A 47 0.64 -21.18 4.73
C ALA A 47 0.87 -19.67 4.63
N GLN A 48 0.90 -18.99 5.77
CA GLN A 48 1.13 -17.53 5.84
C GLN A 48 2.56 -17.15 5.44
N THR A 49 2.80 -15.86 5.16
CA THR A 49 4.16 -15.33 4.97
C THR A 49 4.96 -15.45 6.27
N GLY A 50 6.27 -15.76 6.15
CA GLY A 50 7.16 -15.93 7.31
C GLY A 50 7.07 -17.29 8.01
N THR A 51 6.40 -18.29 7.41
CA THR A 51 6.32 -19.67 7.94
C THR A 51 7.39 -20.60 7.37
N GLY A 52 8.36 -20.08 6.59
CA GLY A 52 9.42 -20.89 6.00
C GLY A 52 9.05 -21.60 4.69
N LYS A 53 8.06 -21.07 3.93
CA LYS A 53 7.62 -21.62 2.63
C LYS A 53 8.78 -21.76 1.63
N THR A 54 9.63 -20.74 1.48
CA THR A 54 10.74 -20.75 0.53
C THR A 54 11.64 -21.94 0.73
N ALA A 55 12.04 -22.24 1.97
CA ALA A 55 12.86 -23.42 2.28
C ALA A 55 12.09 -24.73 2.07
N SER A 56 10.76 -24.75 2.30
CA SER A 56 9.96 -25.98 2.16
C SER A 56 9.90 -26.52 0.74
N TYR A 57 9.88 -25.63 -0.30
CA TYR A 57 9.98 -26.07 -1.69
C TYR A 57 11.41 -25.94 -2.24
N GLY A 58 12.16 -24.94 -1.81
CA GLY A 58 13.49 -24.64 -2.32
C GLY A 58 14.48 -25.78 -2.07
N ILE A 59 14.51 -26.32 -0.85
CA ILE A 59 15.39 -27.44 -0.47
C ILE A 59 15.13 -28.68 -1.37
N PRO A 60 13.90 -29.19 -1.49
CA PRO A 60 13.63 -30.32 -2.38
C PRO A 60 13.92 -30.05 -3.86
N VAL A 61 13.61 -28.84 -4.35
CA VAL A 61 13.87 -28.45 -5.75
C VAL A 61 15.39 -28.45 -6.01
N ILE A 62 16.19 -27.87 -5.13
CA ILE A 62 17.66 -27.86 -5.22
C ILE A 62 18.19 -29.30 -5.21
N GLN A 63 17.77 -30.12 -4.25
CA GLN A 63 18.26 -31.50 -4.08
C GLN A 63 17.92 -32.42 -5.27
N LYS A 64 16.79 -32.17 -5.97
CA LYS A 64 16.39 -32.94 -7.15
C LYS A 64 16.98 -32.43 -8.46
N THR A 65 17.64 -31.27 -8.45
CA THR A 65 18.22 -30.66 -9.65
C THR A 65 19.60 -31.24 -9.95
N ASP A 66 19.80 -31.73 -11.17
CA ASP A 66 21.11 -32.18 -11.64
C ASP A 66 22.00 -30.98 -12.01
N ALA A 67 22.96 -30.66 -11.16
CA ALA A 67 23.90 -29.57 -11.36
C ALA A 67 24.86 -29.78 -12.54
N SER A 68 25.04 -31.00 -13.04
CA SER A 68 25.88 -31.29 -14.20
C SER A 68 25.23 -30.92 -15.54
N SER A 69 23.90 -30.83 -15.58
CA SER A 69 23.12 -30.43 -16.76
C SER A 69 23.11 -28.91 -16.89
N LYS A 70 23.20 -28.40 -18.12
CA LYS A 70 23.05 -26.97 -18.41
C LYS A 70 21.60 -26.55 -18.70
N GLN A 71 20.68 -27.48 -18.65
CA GLN A 71 19.26 -27.27 -19.01
C GLN A 71 18.50 -26.76 -17.78
N THR A 72 17.47 -25.95 -18.06
CA THR A 72 16.56 -25.48 -17.00
C THR A 72 15.67 -26.64 -16.56
N GLN A 73 15.70 -26.98 -15.28
CA GLN A 73 14.98 -28.11 -14.67
C GLN A 73 13.88 -27.63 -13.71
N ALA A 74 13.97 -26.42 -13.20
CA ALA A 74 12.93 -25.87 -12.34
C ALA A 74 12.64 -24.40 -12.66
N VAL A 75 11.35 -24.04 -12.54
CA VAL A 75 10.86 -22.68 -12.66
C VAL A 75 10.07 -22.32 -11.41
N ILE A 76 10.41 -21.21 -10.79
CA ILE A 76 9.71 -20.65 -9.64
C ILE A 76 9.13 -19.31 -10.05
N LEU A 77 7.80 -19.19 -10.04
CA LEU A 77 7.09 -17.96 -10.35
C LEU A 77 6.76 -17.20 -9.07
N SER A 78 7.01 -15.90 -9.07
CA SER A 78 6.70 -15.00 -7.98
C SER A 78 6.04 -13.70 -8.48
N PRO A 79 5.16 -13.05 -7.68
CA PRO A 79 4.38 -11.89 -8.14
C PRO A 79 5.23 -10.64 -8.37
N THR A 80 6.30 -10.46 -7.59
CA THR A 80 7.08 -9.23 -7.59
C THR A 80 8.55 -9.50 -7.84
N ARG A 81 9.22 -8.47 -8.28
CA ARG A 81 10.65 -8.50 -8.54
C ARG A 81 11.44 -8.67 -7.24
N GLU A 82 11.03 -7.97 -6.19
CA GLU A 82 11.67 -8.01 -4.89
C GLU A 82 11.65 -9.44 -4.32
N LEU A 83 10.48 -10.10 -4.37
CA LEU A 83 10.35 -11.49 -3.94
C LEU A 83 11.14 -12.45 -4.85
N CYS A 84 11.14 -12.19 -6.17
CA CYS A 84 11.93 -12.97 -7.12
C CYS A 84 13.43 -12.96 -6.78
N LEU A 85 13.97 -11.78 -6.45
CA LEU A 85 15.37 -11.63 -6.03
C LEU A 85 15.62 -12.34 -4.70
N GLN A 86 14.75 -12.12 -3.72
CA GLN A 86 14.87 -12.75 -2.41
C GLN A 86 14.87 -14.29 -2.50
N ILE A 87 13.90 -14.86 -3.23
CA ILE A 87 13.86 -16.31 -3.44
C ILE A 87 15.16 -16.80 -4.10
N ALA A 88 15.67 -16.09 -5.12
CA ALA A 88 16.90 -16.47 -5.78
C ALA A 88 18.12 -16.40 -4.82
N ASP A 89 18.20 -15.39 -3.98
CA ASP A 89 19.26 -15.22 -2.98
C ASP A 89 19.17 -16.31 -1.90
N ASP A 90 17.96 -16.63 -1.39
CA ASP A 90 17.73 -17.71 -0.44
C ASP A 90 18.17 -19.06 -1.03
N LEU A 91 17.74 -19.37 -2.26
CA LEU A 91 18.10 -20.63 -2.93
C LEU A 91 19.60 -20.73 -3.19
N ASN A 92 20.27 -19.64 -3.61
CA ASN A 92 21.72 -19.61 -3.76
C ASN A 92 22.42 -19.86 -2.41
N SER A 93 21.86 -19.32 -1.32
CA SER A 93 22.39 -19.56 0.02
C SER A 93 22.22 -21.01 0.45
N PHE A 94 21.08 -21.66 0.17
CA PHE A 94 20.85 -23.08 0.46
C PHE A 94 21.74 -24.00 -0.40
N ALA A 95 22.04 -23.58 -1.64
CA ALA A 95 22.87 -24.33 -2.60
C ALA A 95 24.37 -24.05 -2.46
N LYS A 96 24.82 -23.33 -1.43
CA LYS A 96 26.20 -22.84 -1.26
C LYS A 96 27.30 -23.90 -1.44
N TYR A 97 27.00 -25.14 -1.10
CA TYR A 97 27.96 -26.27 -1.16
C TYR A 97 27.68 -27.24 -2.30
N ILE A 98 26.82 -26.85 -3.27
CA ILE A 98 26.53 -27.66 -4.47
C ILE A 98 27.23 -27.01 -5.67
N ASP A 99 28.36 -27.62 -6.08
CA ASP A 99 29.12 -27.11 -7.21
C ASP A 99 28.38 -27.26 -8.54
N GLY A 100 28.48 -26.24 -9.38
CA GLY A 100 27.90 -26.25 -10.74
C GLY A 100 26.41 -25.91 -10.84
N LEU A 101 25.70 -25.74 -9.73
CA LEU A 101 24.31 -25.30 -9.73
C LEU A 101 24.21 -23.80 -9.92
N HIS A 102 23.49 -23.38 -10.97
CA HIS A 102 23.23 -21.97 -11.27
C HIS A 102 21.76 -21.64 -11.13
N ILE A 103 21.46 -20.68 -10.28
CA ILE A 103 20.11 -20.16 -10.01
C ILE A 103 20.06 -18.70 -10.46
N ALA A 104 19.10 -18.35 -11.31
CA ALA A 104 19.00 -16.99 -11.83
C ALA A 104 17.64 -16.35 -11.59
N ALA A 105 17.66 -15.07 -11.17
CA ALA A 105 16.48 -14.23 -11.08
C ALA A 105 16.17 -13.55 -12.43
N VAL A 106 14.91 -13.66 -12.89
CA VAL A 106 14.41 -13.15 -14.16
C VAL A 106 13.19 -12.27 -13.93
N TYR A 107 13.34 -10.95 -14.06
CA TYR A 107 12.30 -9.98 -13.70
C TYR A 107 12.33 -8.72 -14.55
N GLY A 108 11.21 -8.00 -14.61
CA GLY A 108 11.07 -6.77 -15.37
C GLY A 108 11.75 -5.54 -14.73
N GLY A 109 11.89 -4.46 -15.48
CA GLY A 109 12.42 -3.19 -14.98
C GLY A 109 13.94 -3.06 -14.95
N THR A 110 14.67 -4.08 -15.44
CA THR A 110 16.14 -4.08 -15.59
C THR A 110 16.55 -4.43 -17.04
N ASP A 111 17.84 -4.26 -17.35
CA ASP A 111 18.37 -4.63 -18.66
C ASP A 111 18.13 -6.12 -18.97
N ILE A 112 17.40 -6.35 -20.05
CA ILE A 112 17.11 -7.72 -20.50
C ILE A 112 18.35 -8.41 -21.07
N GLY A 113 19.31 -7.64 -21.61
CA GLY A 113 20.53 -8.18 -22.21
C GLY A 113 21.40 -8.94 -21.23
N SER A 114 21.47 -8.50 -19.96
CA SER A 114 22.19 -9.20 -18.91
C SER A 114 21.52 -10.55 -18.60
N GLN A 115 20.19 -10.59 -18.47
CA GLN A 115 19.44 -11.82 -18.18
C GLN A 115 19.54 -12.82 -19.35
N ILE A 116 19.52 -12.34 -20.60
CA ILE A 116 19.75 -13.19 -21.78
C ILE A 116 21.14 -13.82 -21.73
N ARG A 117 22.19 -13.07 -21.38
CA ARG A 117 23.54 -13.63 -21.27
C ARG A 117 23.62 -14.70 -20.17
N THR A 118 23.02 -14.44 -19.01
CA THR A 118 22.97 -15.40 -17.89
C THR A 118 22.30 -16.70 -18.33
N LEU A 119 21.11 -16.65 -18.92
CA LEU A 119 20.40 -17.86 -19.38
C LEU A 119 21.18 -18.65 -20.43
N LYS A 120 21.88 -17.99 -21.36
CA LYS A 120 22.70 -18.64 -22.39
C LYS A 120 23.94 -19.37 -21.84
N HIS A 121 24.41 -19.06 -20.65
CA HIS A 121 25.51 -19.80 -19.99
C HIS A 121 25.03 -21.14 -19.40
N GLY A 122 23.75 -21.33 -19.25
CA GLY A 122 23.12 -22.49 -18.62
C GLY A 122 22.69 -22.16 -17.19
N VAL A 123 21.40 -22.32 -16.92
CA VAL A 123 20.77 -22.07 -15.62
C VAL A 123 19.80 -23.20 -15.33
N GLN A 124 20.00 -23.90 -14.23
CA GLN A 124 19.17 -25.04 -13.87
C GLN A 124 17.87 -24.63 -13.19
N ILE A 125 17.90 -23.54 -12.41
CA ILE A 125 16.71 -23.05 -11.69
C ILE A 125 16.49 -21.58 -12.06
N ILE A 126 15.30 -21.28 -12.63
CA ILE A 126 14.88 -19.93 -12.95
C ILE A 126 13.86 -19.49 -11.90
N VAL A 127 14.15 -18.39 -11.19
CA VAL A 127 13.18 -17.67 -10.36
C VAL A 127 12.68 -16.46 -11.15
N ALA A 128 11.37 -16.33 -11.39
CA ALA A 128 10.91 -15.33 -12.35
C ALA A 128 9.60 -14.63 -11.98
N THR A 129 9.47 -13.38 -12.45
CA THR A 129 8.14 -12.77 -12.58
C THR A 129 7.50 -13.19 -13.89
N PRO A 130 6.17 -13.52 -13.91
CA PRO A 130 5.54 -14.16 -15.08
C PRO A 130 5.72 -13.41 -16.40
N GLY A 131 5.52 -12.10 -16.42
CA GLY A 131 5.59 -11.32 -17.65
C GLY A 131 7.00 -11.28 -18.28
N ARG A 132 8.08 -11.22 -17.49
CA ARG A 132 9.45 -11.24 -18.02
C ARG A 132 9.86 -12.64 -18.50
N LEU A 133 9.46 -13.67 -17.80
CA LEU A 133 9.74 -15.03 -18.25
C LEU A 133 9.06 -15.31 -19.59
N LEU A 134 7.79 -14.93 -19.73
CA LEU A 134 7.06 -15.07 -20.98
C LEU A 134 7.71 -14.31 -22.16
N ASP A 135 8.21 -13.07 -21.90
CA ASP A 135 8.98 -12.34 -22.92
C ASP A 135 10.25 -13.10 -23.36
N LEU A 136 10.96 -13.74 -22.43
CA LEU A 136 12.17 -14.52 -22.73
C LEU A 136 11.84 -15.87 -23.42
N ILE A 137 10.73 -16.50 -23.10
CA ILE A 137 10.20 -17.68 -23.82
C ILE A 137 9.88 -17.29 -25.27
N ASN A 138 9.12 -16.22 -25.47
CA ASN A 138 8.73 -15.73 -26.79
C ASN A 138 9.93 -15.33 -27.67
N ARG A 139 11.05 -14.98 -27.05
CA ARG A 139 12.32 -14.71 -27.73
C ARG A 139 13.16 -15.96 -27.99
N GLY A 140 12.70 -17.13 -27.56
CA GLY A 140 13.45 -18.40 -27.68
C GLY A 140 14.72 -18.45 -26.83
N VAL A 141 14.81 -17.64 -25.76
CA VAL A 141 15.97 -17.60 -24.86
C VAL A 141 15.77 -18.52 -23.65
N ALA A 142 14.61 -18.49 -23.04
CA ALA A 142 14.26 -19.41 -21.96
C ALA A 142 13.65 -20.68 -22.58
N GLN A 143 14.38 -21.79 -22.48
CA GLN A 143 13.97 -23.11 -22.95
C GLN A 143 13.49 -23.91 -21.74
N LEU A 144 12.22 -24.34 -21.77
CA LEU A 144 11.58 -24.99 -20.62
C LEU A 144 11.23 -26.45 -20.86
N GLU A 145 11.71 -27.05 -21.95
CA GLU A 145 11.38 -28.40 -22.38
C GLU A 145 11.86 -29.50 -21.40
N HIS A 146 12.79 -29.14 -20.51
CA HIS A 146 13.34 -30.07 -19.52
C HIS A 146 12.91 -29.73 -18.08
N VAL A 147 11.96 -28.81 -17.92
CA VAL A 147 11.46 -28.43 -16.59
C VAL A 147 10.62 -29.56 -16.02
N ASN A 148 11.03 -30.04 -14.86
CA ASN A 148 10.36 -31.09 -14.09
C ASN A 148 9.72 -30.61 -12.79
N ASN A 149 9.97 -29.35 -12.39
CA ASN A 149 9.32 -28.71 -11.25
C ASN A 149 8.90 -27.28 -11.59
N VAL A 150 7.61 -26.95 -11.38
CA VAL A 150 7.08 -25.60 -11.46
C VAL A 150 6.52 -25.20 -10.10
N VAL A 151 7.02 -24.12 -9.55
CA VAL A 151 6.54 -23.55 -8.27
C VAL A 151 5.82 -22.25 -8.53
N LEU A 152 4.63 -22.10 -7.97
CA LEU A 152 3.88 -20.85 -7.90
C LEU A 152 3.94 -20.34 -6.47
N ASP A 153 4.77 -19.35 -6.15
CA ASP A 153 4.82 -18.75 -4.83
C ASP A 153 4.00 -17.46 -4.76
N GLU A 154 3.28 -17.25 -3.67
CA GLU A 154 2.26 -16.21 -3.52
C GLU A 154 1.28 -16.22 -4.72
N ALA A 155 0.74 -17.40 -5.06
CA ALA A 155 -0.11 -17.58 -6.23
C ALA A 155 -1.35 -16.69 -6.23
N ASP A 156 -1.98 -16.48 -5.07
CA ASP A 156 -3.10 -15.55 -4.87
C ASP A 156 -2.73 -14.11 -5.25
N GLU A 157 -1.53 -13.68 -4.94
CA GLU A 157 -1.04 -12.35 -5.29
C GLU A 157 -0.78 -12.22 -6.80
N MET A 158 -0.23 -13.25 -7.44
CA MET A 158 -0.04 -13.25 -8.90
C MET A 158 -1.37 -13.10 -9.65
N LEU A 159 -2.42 -13.77 -9.16
CA LEU A 159 -3.76 -13.66 -9.76
C LEU A 159 -4.38 -12.29 -9.53
N ASN A 160 -4.25 -11.74 -8.32
CA ASN A 160 -4.71 -10.39 -7.99
C ASN A 160 -4.00 -9.31 -8.83
N MET A 161 -2.78 -9.57 -9.29
CA MET A 161 -2.02 -8.71 -10.20
C MET A 161 -2.35 -8.90 -11.68
N GLY A 162 -3.23 -9.85 -12.03
CA GLY A 162 -3.67 -10.11 -13.40
C GLY A 162 -2.70 -10.94 -14.23
N PHE A 163 -1.81 -11.73 -13.59
CA PHE A 163 -0.86 -12.58 -14.30
C PHE A 163 -1.44 -13.91 -14.81
N SER A 164 -2.76 -14.12 -14.69
CA SER A 164 -3.41 -15.37 -15.10
C SER A 164 -3.07 -15.78 -16.54
N GLU A 165 -3.15 -14.85 -17.49
CA GLU A 165 -2.83 -15.11 -18.90
C GLU A 165 -1.35 -15.46 -19.10
N SER A 166 -0.45 -14.74 -18.41
CA SER A 166 0.99 -15.03 -18.49
C SER A 166 1.34 -16.37 -17.89
N ILE A 167 0.72 -16.75 -16.77
CA ILE A 167 0.90 -18.06 -16.13
C ILE A 167 0.43 -19.17 -17.06
N ASN A 168 -0.75 -19.05 -17.65
CA ASN A 168 -1.29 -20.04 -18.60
C ASN A 168 -0.33 -20.22 -19.79
N ALA A 169 0.13 -19.11 -20.39
CA ALA A 169 1.07 -19.16 -21.52
C ALA A 169 2.43 -19.78 -21.15
N ILE A 170 2.91 -19.61 -19.90
CA ILE A 170 4.12 -20.28 -19.42
C ILE A 170 3.88 -21.79 -19.31
N PHE A 171 2.74 -22.20 -18.75
CA PHE A 171 2.40 -23.62 -18.59
C PHE A 171 2.27 -24.37 -19.94
N GLU A 172 1.88 -23.68 -21.01
CA GLU A 172 1.86 -24.24 -22.38
C GLU A 172 3.27 -24.58 -22.92
N ASN A 173 4.32 -23.99 -22.34
CA ASN A 173 5.72 -24.19 -22.75
C ASN A 173 6.51 -25.13 -21.81
N VAL A 174 5.85 -25.72 -20.82
CA VAL A 174 6.48 -26.64 -19.85
C VAL A 174 5.91 -28.04 -20.09
N PRO A 175 6.71 -29.13 -19.95
CA PRO A 175 6.23 -30.50 -20.11
C PRO A 175 5.03 -30.82 -19.22
N GLU A 176 4.13 -31.68 -19.70
CA GLU A 176 3.01 -32.15 -18.87
C GLU A 176 3.50 -33.05 -17.72
N ASP A 177 4.55 -33.84 -17.97
CA ASP A 177 5.15 -34.72 -16.97
C ASP A 177 6.09 -33.95 -16.05
N ARG A 178 5.51 -33.14 -15.16
CA ARG A 178 6.21 -32.30 -14.16
C ARG A 178 5.52 -32.37 -12.81
N ASN A 179 6.19 -31.90 -11.76
CA ASN A 179 5.54 -31.56 -10.50
C ASN A 179 5.10 -30.08 -10.52
N THR A 180 3.90 -29.83 -10.08
CA THR A 180 3.37 -28.46 -9.91
C THR A 180 3.12 -28.18 -8.44
N LEU A 181 3.82 -27.18 -7.90
CA LEU A 181 3.81 -26.83 -6.49
C LEU A 181 3.18 -25.45 -6.33
N LEU A 182 2.04 -25.37 -5.65
CA LEU A 182 1.29 -24.14 -5.43
C LEU A 182 1.38 -23.72 -3.97
N PHE A 183 2.01 -22.57 -3.72
CA PHE A 183 2.12 -21.95 -2.40
C PHE A 183 1.28 -20.67 -2.36
N SER A 184 0.37 -20.57 -1.41
CA SER A 184 -0.54 -19.44 -1.26
C SER A 184 -0.87 -19.18 0.22
N ALA A 185 -1.20 -17.93 0.55
CA ALA A 185 -1.76 -17.60 1.86
C ALA A 185 -3.28 -17.85 1.92
N THR A 186 -3.96 -17.81 0.77
CA THR A 186 -5.41 -17.94 0.69
C THR A 186 -5.82 -18.93 -0.42
N MET A 187 -6.98 -19.61 -0.23
CA MET A 187 -7.59 -20.45 -1.26
C MET A 187 -8.78 -19.71 -1.86
N SER A 188 -8.54 -18.92 -2.89
CA SER A 188 -9.59 -18.25 -3.65
C SER A 188 -10.13 -19.17 -4.76
N LYS A 189 -11.31 -18.83 -5.32
CA LYS A 189 -11.87 -19.59 -6.46
C LYS A 189 -10.98 -19.60 -7.70
N ASP A 190 -10.15 -18.57 -7.86
CA ASP A 190 -9.24 -18.51 -9.01
C ASP A 190 -7.99 -19.37 -8.77
N ILE A 191 -7.54 -19.50 -7.50
CA ILE A 191 -6.53 -20.50 -7.10
C ILE A 191 -7.06 -21.92 -7.32
N GLU A 192 -8.31 -22.20 -6.92
CA GLU A 192 -8.94 -23.50 -7.16
C GLU A 192 -8.97 -23.86 -8.66
N LYS A 193 -9.24 -22.90 -9.55
CA LYS A 193 -9.20 -23.11 -10.99
C LYS A 193 -7.79 -23.45 -11.50
N ILE A 194 -6.75 -22.75 -11.03
CA ILE A 194 -5.36 -23.07 -11.37
C ILE A 194 -5.00 -24.47 -10.88
N ALA A 195 -5.38 -24.79 -9.65
CA ALA A 195 -5.15 -26.12 -9.11
C ALA A 195 -5.81 -27.21 -9.98
N LEU A 196 -7.07 -27.03 -10.35
CA LEU A 196 -7.80 -27.97 -11.21
C LEU A 196 -7.21 -28.10 -12.63
N ASN A 197 -6.62 -27.04 -13.16
CA ASN A 197 -6.10 -27.05 -14.53
C ASN A 197 -4.68 -27.61 -14.64
N TYR A 198 -3.85 -27.45 -13.63
CA TYR A 198 -2.40 -27.68 -13.73
C TYR A 198 -1.83 -28.66 -12.70
N LEU A 199 -2.58 -29.03 -11.67
CA LEU A 199 -2.14 -29.99 -10.67
C LEU A 199 -2.86 -31.34 -10.89
N HIS A 200 -2.10 -32.44 -10.75
CA HIS A 200 -2.59 -33.81 -10.87
C HIS A 200 -2.38 -34.53 -9.54
N ASP A 201 -3.41 -35.18 -9.02
CA ASP A 201 -3.34 -35.99 -7.78
C ASP A 201 -2.56 -35.31 -6.63
N HIS A 202 -2.88 -34.02 -6.41
CA HIS A 202 -2.16 -33.17 -5.47
C HIS A 202 -2.53 -33.44 -4.01
N LYS A 203 -1.54 -33.29 -3.13
CA LYS A 203 -1.76 -33.24 -1.68
C LYS A 203 -2.00 -31.79 -1.25
N GLU A 204 -3.09 -31.54 -0.51
CA GLU A 204 -3.28 -30.26 0.18
C GLU A 204 -2.66 -30.32 1.58
N ILE A 205 -1.74 -29.39 1.86
CA ILE A 205 -1.07 -29.21 3.15
C ILE A 205 -1.50 -27.84 3.69
N VAL A 206 -2.14 -27.82 4.86
CA VAL A 206 -2.59 -26.59 5.50
C VAL A 206 -1.87 -26.42 6.82
N VAL A 207 -1.03 -25.40 6.91
CA VAL A 207 -0.32 -25.06 8.15
C VAL A 207 -0.98 -23.87 8.81
N GLY A 208 -1.56 -24.08 9.99
CA GLY A 208 -2.51 -23.16 10.62
C GLY A 208 -3.95 -23.44 10.17
N SER A 209 -4.86 -22.50 10.34
CA SER A 209 -6.21 -22.64 9.79
C SER A 209 -6.35 -21.90 8.43
N ARG A 210 -7.25 -22.40 7.58
CA ARG A 210 -7.55 -21.78 6.29
C ARG A 210 -8.00 -20.33 6.50
N ASN A 211 -7.31 -19.37 5.89
CA ASN A 211 -7.62 -17.94 5.93
C ASN A 211 -7.54 -17.27 7.31
N GLU A 212 -6.90 -17.87 8.30
CA GLU A 212 -6.70 -17.24 9.60
C GLU A 212 -5.70 -16.08 9.50
N GLY A 213 -6.03 -14.97 10.16
CA GLY A 213 -5.06 -13.87 10.33
C GLY A 213 -3.91 -14.32 11.25
N ALA A 214 -2.72 -13.70 11.12
CA ALA A 214 -1.56 -14.04 11.95
C ALA A 214 -1.94 -14.10 13.43
N GLU A 215 -1.64 -15.21 14.10
CA GLU A 215 -2.14 -15.53 15.45
C GLU A 215 -1.71 -14.50 16.50
N HIS A 216 -0.55 -13.88 16.28
CA HIS A 216 0.08 -12.94 17.20
C HIS A 216 -0.16 -11.46 16.84
N VAL A 217 -1.11 -11.15 15.93
CA VAL A 217 -1.42 -9.77 15.54
C VAL A 217 -2.69 -9.27 16.25
N ASN A 218 -2.56 -8.13 16.94
CA ASN A 218 -3.70 -7.41 17.49
C ASN A 218 -4.32 -6.51 16.43
N HIS A 219 -5.62 -6.60 16.22
CA HIS A 219 -6.36 -5.80 15.24
C HIS A 219 -7.14 -4.69 15.92
N ILE A 220 -6.80 -3.43 15.62
CA ILE A 220 -7.45 -2.25 16.22
C ILE A 220 -7.98 -1.37 15.09
N TYR A 221 -9.18 -0.80 15.24
CA TYR A 221 -9.62 0.24 14.34
C TYR A 221 -10.01 1.52 15.08
N TYR A 222 -9.68 2.66 14.47
CA TYR A 222 -10.09 3.98 14.93
C TYR A 222 -11.10 4.58 13.96
N LEU A 223 -12.31 4.84 14.44
CA LEU A 223 -13.37 5.44 13.64
C LEU A 223 -13.29 6.96 13.72
N VAL A 224 -13.02 7.62 12.59
CA VAL A 224 -12.83 9.06 12.50
C VAL A 224 -13.58 9.66 11.31
N ASN A 225 -13.75 10.99 11.28
CA ASN A 225 -14.21 11.66 10.08
C ASN A 225 -13.11 11.68 9.01
N ALA A 226 -13.48 11.70 7.73
CA ALA A 226 -12.53 11.69 6.63
C ALA A 226 -11.50 12.85 6.70
N LYS A 227 -11.93 14.03 7.16
CA LYS A 227 -11.06 15.21 7.33
C LYS A 227 -10.04 15.05 8.47
N ASP A 228 -10.33 14.21 9.46
CA ASP A 228 -9.53 14.05 10.68
C ASP A 228 -8.57 12.85 10.58
N LYS A 229 -8.57 12.10 9.46
CA LYS A 229 -7.75 10.88 9.28
C LYS A 229 -6.26 11.12 9.50
N TYR A 230 -5.71 12.21 8.94
CA TYR A 230 -4.30 12.52 9.10
C TYR A 230 -3.93 12.89 10.54
N LEU A 231 -4.79 13.67 11.21
CA LEU A 231 -4.61 13.99 12.64
C LEU A 231 -4.67 12.74 13.52
N ALA A 232 -5.57 11.79 13.17
CA ALA A 232 -5.63 10.50 13.84
C ALA A 232 -4.36 9.68 13.62
N LEU A 233 -3.84 9.63 12.37
CA LEU A 233 -2.56 8.99 12.07
C LEU A 233 -1.44 9.58 12.94
N LYS A 234 -1.35 10.90 13.00
CA LYS A 234 -0.34 11.60 13.79
C LYS A 234 -0.43 11.25 15.29
N ARG A 235 -1.65 11.22 15.85
CA ARG A 235 -1.84 10.78 17.26
C ARG A 235 -1.42 9.35 17.49
N VAL A 236 -1.72 8.45 16.55
CA VAL A 236 -1.33 7.04 16.64
C VAL A 236 0.20 6.90 16.59
N VAL A 237 0.88 7.52 15.65
CA VAL A 237 2.34 7.41 15.55
C VAL A 237 3.07 8.07 16.72
N ASP A 238 2.53 9.14 17.25
CA ASP A 238 3.09 9.81 18.45
C ASP A 238 2.81 9.01 19.75
N PHE A 239 1.75 8.20 19.78
CA PHE A 239 1.42 7.39 20.96
C PHE A 239 2.37 6.21 21.16
N TYR A 240 2.99 5.68 20.08
CA TYR A 240 3.92 4.57 20.15
C TYR A 240 5.36 5.06 19.92
N PRO A 241 6.15 5.33 20.98
CA PRO A 241 7.45 5.98 20.87
C PRO A 241 8.49 5.23 20.02
N ARG A 242 8.40 3.89 19.97
CA ARG A 242 9.32 3.01 19.22
C ARG A 242 8.64 2.35 18.04
N ILE A 243 7.67 3.04 17.45
CA ILE A 243 6.96 2.50 16.29
C ILE A 243 7.87 2.40 15.07
N PHE A 244 7.93 1.23 14.46
CA PHE A 244 8.53 0.98 13.17
C PHE A 244 7.46 0.34 12.30
N ALA A 245 6.98 1.03 11.25
CA ALA A 245 5.72 0.68 10.62
C ALA A 245 5.68 0.91 9.11
N ILE A 246 4.87 0.09 8.44
CA ILE A 246 4.37 0.38 7.10
C ILE A 246 2.97 1.01 7.22
N ILE A 247 2.77 2.13 6.50
CA ILE A 247 1.48 2.82 6.38
C ILE A 247 0.91 2.55 4.99
N PHE A 248 -0.13 1.74 4.92
CA PHE A 248 -0.77 1.39 3.67
C PHE A 248 -1.79 2.43 3.24
N CYS A 249 -1.62 2.99 2.04
CA CYS A 249 -2.55 3.89 1.37
C CYS A 249 -3.16 3.24 0.14
N ARG A 250 -4.36 3.69 -0.28
CA ARG A 250 -5.10 3.06 -1.39
C ARG A 250 -4.59 3.49 -2.76
N THR A 251 -4.04 4.68 -2.88
CA THR A 251 -3.58 5.24 -4.16
C THR A 251 -2.18 5.81 -4.04
N LYS A 252 -1.44 5.82 -5.16
CA LYS A 252 -0.10 6.41 -5.24
C LYS A 252 -0.07 7.91 -4.85
N LEU A 253 -1.11 8.66 -5.20
CA LEU A 253 -1.23 10.08 -4.83
C LEU A 253 -1.43 10.26 -3.32
N GLU A 254 -2.28 9.44 -2.70
CA GLU A 254 -2.46 9.44 -1.25
C GLU A 254 -1.17 9.03 -0.52
N THR A 255 -0.45 8.04 -1.07
CA THR A 255 0.85 7.59 -0.53
C THR A 255 1.85 8.74 -0.49
N GLN A 256 2.02 9.47 -1.60
CA GLN A 256 2.94 10.61 -1.66
C GLN A 256 2.49 11.74 -0.73
N ASP A 257 1.19 12.11 -0.75
CA ASP A 257 0.64 13.18 0.10
C ASP A 257 0.83 12.90 1.61
N ILE A 258 0.62 11.65 2.03
CA ILE A 258 0.81 11.26 3.44
C ILE A 258 2.29 11.26 3.82
N ALA A 259 3.18 10.75 2.95
CA ALA A 259 4.61 10.78 3.20
C ALA A 259 5.12 12.22 3.31
N ASP A 260 4.74 13.09 2.37
CA ASP A 260 5.14 14.51 2.38
C ASP A 260 4.66 15.24 3.64
N LYS A 261 3.44 14.95 4.11
CA LYS A 261 2.90 15.51 5.34
C LYS A 261 3.67 15.02 6.57
N LEU A 262 4.00 13.73 6.63
CA LEU A 262 4.80 13.17 7.72
C LEU A 262 6.20 13.77 7.74
N ILE A 263 6.87 13.89 6.60
CA ILE A 263 8.18 14.54 6.48
C ILE A 263 8.12 16.02 6.92
N LYS A 264 7.09 16.74 6.48
CA LYS A 264 6.87 18.13 6.89
C LYS A 264 6.66 18.28 8.41
N ASP A 265 6.00 17.30 9.00
CA ASP A 265 5.77 17.24 10.45
C ASP A 265 6.99 16.67 11.23
N GLY A 266 8.11 16.40 10.54
CA GLY A 266 9.38 15.98 11.11
C GLY A 266 9.53 14.50 11.39
N TYR A 267 8.71 13.65 10.76
CA TYR A 267 8.89 12.20 10.85
C TYR A 267 9.83 11.68 9.77
N ASN A 268 10.59 10.63 10.10
CA ASN A 268 11.38 9.89 9.12
C ASN A 268 10.48 8.97 8.31
N ALA A 269 9.93 9.50 7.23
CA ALA A 269 9.03 8.79 6.34
C ALA A 269 9.51 8.84 4.90
N GLU A 270 9.28 7.77 4.14
CA GLU A 270 9.46 7.73 2.69
C GLU A 270 8.26 7.08 2.01
N ALA A 271 7.96 7.54 0.77
CA ALA A 271 6.90 6.98 -0.04
C ALA A 271 7.42 5.80 -0.88
N LEU A 272 6.58 4.76 -1.06
CA LEU A 272 6.85 3.63 -1.94
C LEU A 272 5.63 3.34 -2.82
N HIS A 273 5.71 3.68 -4.11
CA HIS A 273 4.62 3.50 -5.08
C HIS A 273 5.13 3.31 -6.51
N GLY A 274 4.23 2.96 -7.42
CA GLY A 274 4.57 2.56 -8.78
C GLY A 274 5.19 3.65 -9.68
N ASP A 275 5.14 4.93 -9.31
CA ASP A 275 5.75 6.02 -10.10
C ASP A 275 7.25 6.22 -9.77
N LEU A 276 7.75 5.58 -8.71
CA LEU A 276 9.18 5.60 -8.40
C LEU A 276 9.97 4.77 -9.40
N SER A 277 11.12 5.29 -9.82
CA SER A 277 12.09 4.50 -10.57
C SER A 277 12.60 3.33 -9.71
N GLN A 278 13.13 2.29 -10.35
CA GLN A 278 13.60 1.12 -9.61
C GLN A 278 14.75 1.48 -8.65
N GLN A 279 15.66 2.32 -9.07
CA GLN A 279 16.77 2.78 -8.22
C GLN A 279 16.26 3.50 -6.96
N GLN A 280 15.20 4.32 -7.11
CA GLN A 280 14.58 4.98 -5.96
C GLN A 280 13.92 3.96 -5.02
N ARG A 281 13.22 2.96 -5.58
CA ARG A 281 12.59 1.90 -4.76
C ARG A 281 13.64 1.11 -3.98
N ASP A 282 14.72 0.69 -4.64
CA ASP A 282 15.80 -0.07 -4.03
C ASP A 282 16.46 0.74 -2.89
N LEU A 283 16.71 2.05 -3.12
CA LEU A 283 17.27 2.95 -2.12
C LEU A 283 16.32 3.14 -0.92
N THR A 284 15.03 3.39 -1.18
CA THR A 284 14.01 3.53 -0.12
C THR A 284 13.94 2.25 0.73
N MET A 285 13.95 1.08 0.08
CA MET A 285 13.92 -0.19 0.78
C MET A 285 15.19 -0.44 1.60
N GLN A 286 16.36 -0.10 1.07
CA GLN A 286 17.61 -0.19 1.82
C GLN A 286 17.61 0.69 3.07
N LYS A 287 17.16 1.95 2.95
CA LYS A 287 17.03 2.87 4.08
C LYS A 287 16.04 2.34 5.13
N PHE A 288 14.94 1.74 4.68
CA PHE A 288 13.92 1.18 5.57
C PHE A 288 14.46 -0.06 6.30
N ARG A 289 15.11 -1.01 5.63
CA ARG A 289 15.76 -2.18 6.26
C ARG A 289 16.86 -1.78 7.25
N ASN A 290 17.59 -0.72 6.97
CA ASN A 290 18.62 -0.19 7.86
C ASN A 290 18.06 0.69 8.99
N HIS A 291 16.73 0.73 9.18
CA HIS A 291 16.04 1.57 10.19
C HIS A 291 16.35 3.07 10.11
N THR A 292 16.92 3.57 8.99
CA THR A 292 17.12 5.01 8.75
C THR A 292 15.80 5.72 8.46
N VAL A 293 14.80 5.00 7.97
CA VAL A 293 13.42 5.45 7.77
C VAL A 293 12.52 4.70 8.74
N GLN A 294 11.73 5.42 9.51
CA GLN A 294 10.82 4.87 10.52
C GLN A 294 9.46 4.46 9.94
N PHE A 295 8.97 5.21 8.95
CA PHE A 295 7.67 5.00 8.33
C PHE A 295 7.82 4.80 6.83
N LEU A 296 7.45 3.64 6.34
CA LEU A 296 7.30 3.40 4.92
C LEU A 296 5.83 3.61 4.53
N VAL A 297 5.53 4.65 3.76
CA VAL A 297 4.16 4.88 3.25
C VAL A 297 4.04 4.23 1.89
N ALA A 298 3.16 3.22 1.75
CA ALA A 298 3.17 2.38 0.55
C ALA A 298 1.76 2.06 0.03
N THR A 299 1.68 1.78 -1.28
CA THR A 299 0.51 1.10 -1.88
C THR A 299 0.65 -0.41 -1.72
N ASP A 300 -0.47 -1.15 -1.78
CA ASP A 300 -0.46 -2.62 -1.72
C ASP A 300 0.52 -3.23 -2.74
N VAL A 301 0.42 -2.82 -3.99
CA VAL A 301 1.26 -3.34 -5.09
C VAL A 301 2.75 -3.09 -4.83
N ALA A 302 3.11 -1.93 -4.31
CA ALA A 302 4.51 -1.58 -4.07
C ALA A 302 5.08 -2.25 -2.81
N ALA A 303 4.24 -2.58 -1.84
CA ALA A 303 4.64 -3.23 -0.60
C ALA A 303 4.60 -4.77 -0.66
N ARG A 304 4.12 -5.34 -1.78
CA ARG A 304 4.14 -6.79 -1.99
C ARG A 304 5.56 -7.31 -2.14
N GLY A 305 5.80 -8.51 -1.61
CA GLY A 305 7.13 -9.13 -1.66
C GLY A 305 8.21 -8.41 -0.86
N LEU A 306 7.84 -7.42 -0.03
CA LEU A 306 8.80 -6.79 0.87
C LEU A 306 9.12 -7.74 2.00
N ASP A 307 10.39 -8.15 2.06
CA ASP A 307 10.93 -8.81 3.23
C ASP A 307 11.51 -7.75 4.16
N VAL A 308 10.70 -7.43 5.14
CA VAL A 308 11.09 -6.54 6.24
C VAL A 308 10.64 -7.20 7.53
N ASP A 309 11.61 -7.57 8.32
CA ASP A 309 11.40 -8.10 9.65
C ASP A 309 11.25 -6.97 10.68
N ASP A 310 10.78 -7.34 11.86
CA ASP A 310 10.69 -6.47 13.04
C ASP A 310 9.72 -5.27 12.93
N LEU A 311 8.77 -5.30 11.99
CA LEU A 311 7.70 -4.30 12.02
C LEU A 311 6.86 -4.43 13.29
N THR A 312 6.86 -3.38 14.09
CA THR A 312 6.04 -3.32 15.30
C THR A 312 4.57 -3.12 14.96
N HIS A 313 4.30 -2.33 13.92
CA HIS A 313 2.94 -1.97 13.53
C HIS A 313 2.76 -2.00 12.02
N VAL A 314 1.54 -2.34 11.62
CA VAL A 314 1.00 -2.08 10.29
C VAL A 314 -0.15 -1.09 10.42
N ILE A 315 -0.09 0.02 9.68
CA ILE A 315 -1.14 1.04 9.73
C ILE A 315 -1.88 1.06 8.40
N ASN A 316 -3.17 0.76 8.42
CA ASN A 316 -4.04 0.90 7.27
C ASN A 316 -4.66 2.31 7.27
N TYR A 317 -4.18 3.20 6.40
CA TYR A 317 -4.79 4.51 6.17
C TYR A 317 -6.04 4.37 5.28
N GLY A 318 -7.00 3.62 5.77
CA GLY A 318 -8.17 3.07 5.09
C GLY A 318 -8.03 1.58 4.81
N LEU A 319 -9.15 0.87 4.92
CA LEU A 319 -9.19 -0.58 4.65
C LEU A 319 -9.03 -0.86 3.15
N PRO A 320 -8.39 -1.94 2.76
CA PRO A 320 -8.32 -2.38 1.37
C PRO A 320 -9.72 -2.75 0.83
N ASP A 321 -9.80 -2.95 -0.47
CA ASP A 321 -11.08 -3.31 -1.10
C ASP A 321 -11.42 -4.78 -0.91
N ASP A 322 -10.42 -5.65 -0.83
CA ASP A 322 -10.56 -7.09 -0.58
C ASP A 322 -9.92 -7.49 0.76
N VAL A 323 -10.39 -8.62 1.31
CA VAL A 323 -9.94 -9.11 2.61
C VAL A 323 -8.59 -9.82 2.53
N ALA A 324 -8.25 -10.44 1.40
CA ALA A 324 -6.95 -11.08 1.22
C ALA A 324 -5.83 -10.04 1.35
N SER A 325 -5.99 -8.87 0.70
CA SER A 325 -5.05 -7.75 0.86
C SER A 325 -4.90 -7.30 2.32
N TYR A 326 -5.98 -7.33 3.12
CA TYR A 326 -5.86 -7.03 4.55
C TYR A 326 -4.99 -8.05 5.29
N THR A 327 -5.17 -9.34 5.00
CA THR A 327 -4.36 -10.42 5.60
C THR A 327 -2.88 -10.25 5.23
N HIS A 328 -2.58 -9.98 3.97
CA HIS A 328 -1.22 -9.74 3.48
C HIS A 328 -0.56 -8.50 4.09
N ARG A 329 -1.34 -7.41 4.30
CA ARG A 329 -0.85 -6.23 5.01
C ARG A 329 -0.54 -6.55 6.47
N SER A 330 -1.50 -7.13 7.20
CA SER A 330 -1.35 -7.44 8.62
C SER A 330 -0.26 -8.47 8.89
N GLY A 331 -0.04 -9.41 7.95
CA GLY A 331 1.06 -10.39 8.01
C GLY A 331 2.47 -9.80 7.83
N ARG A 332 2.63 -8.49 7.66
CA ARG A 332 3.95 -7.80 7.70
C ARG A 332 4.42 -7.53 9.12
N THR A 333 3.60 -7.73 10.14
CA THR A 333 3.97 -7.68 11.56
C THR A 333 3.59 -8.99 12.25
N GLY A 334 4.07 -9.21 13.45
CA GLY A 334 3.79 -10.43 14.23
C GLY A 334 4.47 -11.69 13.68
N ARG A 335 5.63 -11.56 13.00
CA ARG A 335 6.41 -12.67 12.46
C ARG A 335 7.30 -13.31 13.53
N ALA A 336 7.72 -14.56 13.29
CA ALA A 336 8.65 -15.31 14.15
C ALA A 336 8.21 -15.36 15.63
N GLY A 337 6.90 -15.47 15.90
CA GLY A 337 6.37 -15.54 17.27
C GLY A 337 6.33 -14.20 18.02
N LYS A 338 6.79 -13.10 17.41
CA LYS A 338 6.70 -11.75 17.99
C LYS A 338 5.25 -11.23 17.94
N LYS A 339 4.86 -10.40 18.91
CA LYS A 339 3.56 -9.73 18.91
C LYS A 339 3.58 -8.55 17.95
N GLY A 340 2.55 -8.41 17.12
CA GLY A 340 2.36 -7.30 16.18
C GLY A 340 1.05 -6.56 16.40
N THR A 341 0.93 -5.37 15.86
CA THR A 341 -0.33 -4.60 15.91
C THR A 341 -0.70 -4.08 14.52
N SER A 342 -1.91 -4.41 14.06
CA SER A 342 -2.51 -3.89 12.83
C SER A 342 -3.56 -2.83 13.17
N ILE A 343 -3.28 -1.58 12.85
CA ILE A 343 -4.12 -0.42 13.13
C ILE A 343 -4.83 0.01 11.85
N SER A 344 -6.14 0.22 11.91
CA SER A 344 -6.94 0.69 10.78
C SER A 344 -7.61 2.03 11.11
N ILE A 345 -7.25 3.09 10.38
CA ILE A 345 -7.88 4.41 10.50
C ILE A 345 -8.98 4.50 9.46
N ILE A 346 -10.23 4.37 9.89
CA ILE A 346 -11.39 4.21 9.02
C ILE A 346 -12.42 5.33 9.20
N HIS A 347 -13.20 5.58 8.16
CA HIS A 347 -14.39 6.43 8.28
C HIS A 347 -15.67 5.58 8.36
N THR A 348 -16.80 6.21 8.71
CA THR A 348 -18.09 5.53 8.95
C THR A 348 -18.55 4.61 7.82
N ARG A 349 -18.23 4.95 6.55
CA ARG A 349 -18.60 4.12 5.40
C ARG A 349 -17.80 2.83 5.29
N GLU A 350 -16.63 2.73 5.93
CA GLU A 350 -15.77 1.53 5.92
C GLU A 350 -16.09 0.56 7.07
N LYS A 351 -16.93 0.97 8.04
CA LYS A 351 -17.25 0.15 9.21
C LYS A 351 -17.84 -1.23 8.85
N PHE A 352 -18.55 -1.34 7.73
CA PHE A 352 -19.07 -2.64 7.30
C PHE A 352 -17.96 -3.60 6.85
N LYS A 353 -16.85 -3.06 6.27
CA LYS A 353 -15.70 -3.88 5.85
C LYS A 353 -15.00 -4.52 7.05
N VAL A 354 -14.96 -3.85 8.21
CA VAL A 354 -14.40 -4.43 9.44
C VAL A 354 -15.06 -5.76 9.74
N ARG A 355 -16.41 -5.82 9.75
CA ARG A 355 -17.15 -7.05 10.01
C ARG A 355 -16.92 -8.15 8.98
N GLN A 356 -16.68 -7.78 7.71
CA GLN A 356 -16.36 -8.75 6.67
C GLN A 356 -14.98 -9.35 6.91
N ILE A 357 -14.00 -8.50 7.27
CA ILE A 357 -12.65 -8.92 7.60
C ILE A 357 -12.66 -9.83 8.85
N GLU A 358 -13.30 -9.40 9.94
CA GLU A 358 -13.44 -10.19 11.18
C GLU A 358 -13.96 -11.61 10.91
N LYS A 359 -15.02 -11.70 10.08
CA LYS A 359 -15.61 -13.00 9.72
C LYS A 359 -14.65 -13.90 8.94
N GLN A 360 -13.80 -13.31 8.10
CA GLN A 360 -12.91 -14.09 7.25
C GLN A 360 -11.61 -14.47 7.96
N ILE A 361 -11.04 -13.57 8.77
CA ILE A 361 -9.80 -13.85 9.52
C ILE A 361 -10.04 -14.59 10.85
N GLY A 362 -11.32 -14.74 11.26
CA GLY A 362 -11.68 -15.40 12.52
C GLY A 362 -11.33 -14.62 13.79
N LYS A 363 -11.00 -13.31 13.68
CA LYS A 363 -10.59 -12.46 14.81
C LYS A 363 -11.40 -11.19 14.89
N GLU A 364 -11.72 -10.76 16.10
CA GLU A 364 -12.42 -9.51 16.37
C GLU A 364 -11.45 -8.33 16.38
N PHE A 365 -11.90 -7.20 15.87
CA PHE A 365 -11.19 -5.94 15.95
C PHE A 365 -11.59 -5.18 17.21
N VAL A 366 -10.60 -4.64 17.89
CA VAL A 366 -10.83 -3.72 19.01
C VAL A 366 -11.28 -2.35 18.47
N ASP A 367 -12.46 -1.88 18.91
CA ASP A 367 -12.93 -0.51 18.63
C ASP A 367 -12.14 0.48 19.49
N GLY A 368 -11.01 0.95 18.97
CA GLY A 368 -10.07 1.81 19.68
C GLY A 368 -10.63 3.23 19.93
N VAL A 369 -10.22 3.80 21.05
CA VAL A 369 -10.36 5.22 21.33
C VAL A 369 -9.03 5.87 21.02
N LEU A 370 -9.03 6.96 20.22
CA LEU A 370 -7.79 7.68 19.91
C LEU A 370 -7.14 8.21 21.19
N PRO A 371 -5.82 8.07 21.31
CA PRO A 371 -5.10 8.58 22.46
C PRO A 371 -5.34 10.07 22.66
N THR A 372 -5.49 10.47 23.91
CA THR A 372 -5.61 11.90 24.28
C THR A 372 -4.25 12.59 24.15
N PRO A 373 -4.23 13.91 23.95
CA PRO A 373 -2.99 14.69 23.98
C PRO A 373 -2.14 14.46 25.24
N GLU A 374 -2.79 14.32 26.39
CA GLU A 374 -2.12 14.09 27.68
C GLU A 374 -1.44 12.72 27.74
N GLU A 375 -2.13 11.66 27.30
CA GLU A 375 -1.56 10.30 27.24
C GLU A 375 -0.35 10.23 26.30
N ILE A 376 -0.44 10.90 25.14
CA ILE A 376 0.67 10.98 24.18
C ILE A 376 1.87 11.68 24.82
N CYS A 377 1.66 12.89 25.39
CA CYS A 377 2.72 13.65 26.05
C CYS A 377 3.36 12.86 27.18
N LYS A 378 2.56 12.19 28.00
CA LYS A 378 3.03 11.37 29.11
C LYS A 378 3.92 10.22 28.61
N LYS A 379 3.47 9.45 27.61
CA LYS A 379 4.26 8.32 27.05
C LYS A 379 5.58 8.79 26.43
N GLN A 380 5.56 9.87 25.66
CA GLN A 380 6.76 10.40 25.02
C GLN A 380 7.74 10.97 26.05
N LEU A 381 7.24 11.67 27.08
CA LEU A 381 8.07 12.19 28.14
C LEU A 381 8.75 11.07 28.93
N PHE A 382 8.00 10.03 29.33
CA PHE A 382 8.56 8.91 30.06
C PHE A 382 9.59 8.13 29.24
N LYS A 383 9.35 7.95 27.94
CA LYS A 383 10.35 7.36 27.06
C LYS A 383 11.65 8.17 27.05
N THR A 384 11.55 9.50 26.88
CA THR A 384 12.73 10.35 26.87
C THR A 384 13.49 10.29 28.20
N MET A 385 12.78 10.22 29.32
CA MET A 385 13.42 10.04 30.62
C MET A 385 14.11 8.67 30.73
N ASP A 386 13.50 7.61 30.24
CA ASP A 386 14.08 6.27 30.19
C ASP A 386 15.32 6.24 29.29
N ASP A 387 15.27 6.87 28.13
CA ASP A 387 16.40 6.98 27.20
C ASP A 387 17.58 7.75 27.87
N ILE A 388 17.30 8.86 28.56
CA ILE A 388 18.32 9.62 29.32
C ILE A 388 18.95 8.74 30.41
N MET A 389 18.15 7.97 31.14
CA MET A 389 18.64 7.09 32.20
C MET A 389 19.48 5.92 31.69
N LYS A 390 19.28 5.50 30.45
CA LYS A 390 19.98 4.39 29.80
C LYS A 390 21.16 4.83 28.94
N THR A 391 21.32 6.14 28.74
CA THR A 391 22.42 6.69 27.96
C THR A 391 23.72 6.49 28.72
N ASP A 392 24.65 5.76 28.11
CA ASP A 392 26.02 5.64 28.60
C ASP A 392 26.73 6.98 28.32
N VAL A 393 27.33 7.55 29.36
CA VAL A 393 28.07 8.80 29.25
C VAL A 393 29.52 8.48 28.90
N ASP A 394 30.03 9.11 27.85
CA ASP A 394 31.46 9.09 27.54
C ASP A 394 32.16 10.10 28.46
N GLU A 395 32.63 9.60 29.61
CA GLU A 395 33.26 10.41 30.64
C GLU A 395 34.51 11.13 30.11
N ASP A 396 35.30 10.48 29.25
CA ASP A 396 36.53 11.06 28.68
C ASP A 396 36.26 12.31 27.83
N GLN A 397 35.12 12.34 27.13
CA GLN A 397 34.71 13.50 26.32
C GLN A 397 34.11 14.63 27.14
N ILE A 398 33.39 14.34 28.22
CA ILE A 398 32.60 15.33 28.98
C ILE A 398 33.36 15.88 30.18
N GLU A 399 34.21 15.07 30.83
CA GLU A 399 34.96 15.43 32.03
C GLU A 399 35.72 16.77 31.90
N PRO A 400 36.38 17.10 30.77
CA PRO A 400 37.09 18.37 30.62
C PRO A 400 36.20 19.61 30.78
N TYR A 401 34.89 19.48 30.52
CA TYR A 401 33.92 20.59 30.56
C TYR A 401 33.12 20.61 31.88
N MET A 402 33.13 19.52 32.67
CA MET A 402 32.27 19.36 33.82
C MET A 402 32.52 20.41 34.92
N ALA A 403 33.79 20.81 35.13
CA ALA A 403 34.12 21.85 36.12
C ALA A 403 33.44 23.19 35.83
N GLU A 404 33.38 23.60 34.56
CA GLU A 404 32.74 24.83 34.15
C GLU A 404 31.22 24.73 34.12
N ILE A 405 30.70 23.60 33.68
CA ILE A 405 29.27 23.29 33.69
C ILE A 405 28.74 23.32 35.14
N ASN A 406 29.41 22.64 36.07
CA ASN A 406 29.02 22.60 37.46
C ASN A 406 29.03 24.01 38.10
N ARG A 407 30.02 24.85 37.77
CA ARG A 407 30.08 26.23 38.22
C ARG A 407 28.90 27.07 37.75
N GLN A 408 28.43 26.86 36.48
CA GLN A 408 27.27 27.57 35.94
C GLN A 408 25.95 27.11 36.57
N PHE A 409 25.86 25.85 37.00
CA PHE A 409 24.67 25.29 37.63
C PHE A 409 24.70 25.29 39.17
N GLU A 410 25.77 25.84 39.81
CA GLU A 410 25.99 25.78 41.26
C GLU A 410 24.81 26.32 42.08
N TYR A 411 24.12 27.34 41.57
CA TYR A 411 22.99 27.99 42.24
C TYR A 411 21.61 27.55 41.70
N ILE A 412 21.55 26.51 40.88
CA ILE A 412 20.30 26.04 40.30
C ILE A 412 19.95 24.69 40.91
N ASP A 413 18.76 24.58 41.47
CA ASP A 413 18.27 23.32 42.03
C ASP A 413 18.10 22.25 40.97
N LYS A 414 18.37 20.99 41.34
CA LYS A 414 18.22 19.83 40.45
C LYS A 414 16.83 19.77 39.78
N GLU A 415 15.77 20.14 40.51
CA GLU A 415 14.41 20.17 39.98
C GLU A 415 14.25 21.21 38.88
N ASP A 416 14.88 22.38 39.02
CA ASP A 416 14.84 23.42 37.99
C ASP A 416 15.67 23.07 36.76
N ILE A 417 16.79 22.36 36.91
CA ILE A 417 17.56 21.81 35.79
C ILE A 417 16.69 20.83 35.00
N ILE A 418 16.02 19.90 35.69
CA ILE A 418 15.11 18.95 35.06
C ILE A 418 13.98 19.67 34.32
N LYS A 419 13.33 20.66 34.94
CA LYS A 419 12.27 21.45 34.29
C LYS A 419 12.77 22.15 33.03
N LYS A 420 13.96 22.75 33.08
CA LYS A 420 14.59 23.41 31.94
C LYS A 420 14.94 22.41 30.83
N MET A 421 15.50 21.25 31.17
CA MET A 421 15.77 20.17 30.22
C MET A 421 14.49 19.72 29.54
N VAL A 422 13.43 19.43 30.30
CA VAL A 422 12.12 19.05 29.74
C VAL A 422 11.58 20.15 28.83
N THR A 423 11.70 21.41 29.23
CA THR A 423 11.21 22.53 28.41
C THR A 423 11.99 22.66 27.10
N ILE A 424 13.30 22.52 27.12
CA ILE A 424 14.15 22.60 25.92
C ILE A 424 13.88 21.43 24.98
N THR A 425 13.78 20.23 25.53
CA THR A 425 13.63 18.98 24.75
C THR A 425 12.20 18.78 24.25
N PHE A 426 11.22 19.12 25.09
CA PHE A 426 9.81 18.77 24.89
C PHE A 426 8.87 19.97 24.70
N GLY A 427 9.32 21.20 24.95
CA GLY A 427 8.43 22.36 24.95
C GLY A 427 7.61 22.49 23.67
N LYS A 428 8.23 22.39 22.50
CA LYS A 428 7.54 22.49 21.20
C LYS A 428 6.49 21.39 21.02
N PHE A 429 6.76 20.18 21.50
CA PHE A 429 5.84 19.05 21.42
C PHE A 429 4.64 19.24 22.37
N LEU A 430 4.89 19.69 23.59
CA LEU A 430 3.86 20.04 24.56
C LEU A 430 2.96 21.18 24.04
N ASP A 431 3.54 22.22 23.46
CA ASP A 431 2.82 23.35 22.88
C ASP A 431 1.94 22.93 21.70
N TYR A 432 2.43 22.01 20.85
CA TYR A 432 1.63 21.44 19.75
C TYR A 432 0.40 20.73 20.30
N TYR A 433 0.58 19.82 21.28
CA TYR A 433 -0.53 19.03 21.82
C TYR A 433 -1.49 19.82 22.71
N LYS A 434 -1.01 20.88 23.38
CA LYS A 434 -1.86 21.81 24.12
C LYS A 434 -2.89 22.51 23.24
N ASN A 435 -2.50 22.80 21.99
CA ASN A 435 -3.33 23.48 21.00
C ASN A 435 -3.91 22.52 19.94
N ALA A 436 -3.71 21.19 20.09
CA ALA A 436 -4.14 20.22 19.10
C ALA A 436 -5.69 20.15 18.99
N PRO A 437 -6.24 20.14 17.78
CA PRO A 437 -7.68 20.08 17.58
C PRO A 437 -8.26 18.76 18.15
N GLU A 438 -9.44 18.86 18.75
CA GLU A 438 -10.16 17.71 19.25
C GLU A 438 -10.69 16.87 18.09
N ILE A 439 -10.49 15.54 18.16
CA ILE A 439 -10.99 14.58 17.16
C ILE A 439 -12.22 13.89 17.76
N ILE A 440 -13.39 14.29 17.28
CA ILE A 440 -14.65 13.73 17.75
C ILE A 440 -14.95 12.42 17.00
N LYS A 441 -15.15 11.34 17.75
CA LYS A 441 -15.59 10.04 17.19
C LYS A 441 -16.96 10.21 16.55
N PRO A 442 -17.17 9.86 15.26
CA PRO A 442 -18.48 9.97 14.62
C PRO A 442 -19.50 9.05 15.33
N GLU A 443 -20.65 9.59 15.70
CA GLU A 443 -21.75 8.78 16.23
C GLU A 443 -22.27 7.83 15.15
N THR A 444 -22.16 6.55 15.39
CA THR A 444 -22.83 5.53 14.56
C THR A 444 -24.28 5.45 15.05
N GLY A 445 -25.16 6.26 14.44
CA GLY A 445 -26.56 6.35 14.84
C GLY A 445 -27.27 5.00 14.79
N LYS A 446 -27.38 4.36 15.95
CA LYS A 446 -28.57 3.61 16.29
C LYS A 446 -29.58 4.64 16.77
N GLY A 447 -30.63 4.87 15.98
CA GLY A 447 -31.69 5.76 16.36
C GLY A 447 -32.16 5.43 17.78
N SER A 448 -31.90 6.30 18.72
CA SER A 448 -32.52 6.35 20.02
C SER A 448 -34.01 6.65 19.79
N ARG A 449 -34.82 5.61 19.79
CA ARG A 449 -36.25 5.71 20.12
C ARG A 449 -36.33 5.71 21.63
N GLY A 450 -36.27 6.86 22.21
CA GLY A 450 -36.54 7.13 23.62
C GLY A 450 -37.46 8.33 23.69
N GLY A 451 -38.64 8.17 23.90
CA GLY A 451 -39.72 8.47 24.77
C GLY A 451 -40.12 9.92 25.00
N GLU A 452 -41.43 10.08 24.88
CA GLU A 452 -42.30 11.10 25.51
C GLU A 452 -42.57 12.39 24.80
N GLY A 453 -43.78 12.47 24.29
CA GLY A 453 -44.49 13.66 23.83
C GLY A 453 -45.79 13.32 23.10
N ARG A 454 -46.84 13.01 23.87
CA ARG A 454 -48.24 12.91 23.35
C ARG A 454 -48.69 14.22 22.71
N GLY A 455 -49.22 14.14 21.49
CA GLY A 455 -50.00 15.24 20.94
C GLY A 455 -50.35 15.05 19.48
N SER A 456 -51.59 14.67 19.25
CA SER A 456 -52.47 15.00 18.13
C SER A 456 -52.31 14.36 16.75
N ARG A 457 -53.37 13.70 16.37
CA ARG A 457 -53.75 13.09 15.08
C ARG A 457 -53.57 14.02 13.86
N GLY A 458 -53.08 13.44 12.78
CA GLY A 458 -53.15 14.02 11.44
C GLY A 458 -52.70 12.97 10.43
N GLU A 459 -53.65 12.37 9.70
CA GLU A 459 -53.45 11.44 8.60
C GLU A 459 -52.69 12.08 7.43
N GLY A 460 -51.70 11.38 6.88
CA GLY A 460 -51.04 11.83 5.65
C GLY A 460 -50.01 10.80 5.17
N ARG A 461 -50.42 9.92 4.26
CA ARG A 461 -49.54 9.07 3.45
C ARG A 461 -48.54 9.95 2.70
N GLY A 462 -47.22 9.75 2.93
CA GLY A 462 -46.17 10.46 2.20
C GLY A 462 -44.94 9.58 1.99
N LYS A 463 -44.62 9.40 0.75
CA LYS A 463 -43.54 8.63 0.13
C LYS A 463 -42.16 8.95 0.72
N VAL A 464 -41.34 7.90 0.84
CA VAL A 464 -39.88 7.94 1.09
C VAL A 464 -39.22 8.84 0.02
N SER A 465 -38.62 9.95 0.41
CA SER A 465 -37.70 10.74 -0.40
C SER A 465 -36.29 10.67 0.12
N ASN A 466 -35.39 10.23 -0.74
CA ASN A 466 -33.95 10.23 -0.56
C ASN A 466 -33.46 11.67 -0.31
N GLY A 467 -33.17 12.03 0.93
CA GLY A 467 -32.70 13.36 1.30
C GLY A 467 -31.22 13.55 0.93
N ARG A 468 -30.97 14.21 -0.20
CA ARG A 468 -29.69 14.90 -0.44
C ARG A 468 -29.60 16.08 0.52
N ARG A 469 -28.49 16.16 1.31
CA ARG A 469 -28.19 17.33 2.13
C ARG A 469 -28.10 18.55 1.19
N LYS A 470 -28.95 19.54 1.37
CA LYS A 470 -28.79 20.86 0.77
C LYS A 470 -27.53 21.49 1.35
N HIS A 471 -26.62 21.89 0.47
CA HIS A 471 -25.53 22.79 0.83
C HIS A 471 -26.17 24.15 1.11
N GLU A 472 -25.92 24.69 2.30
CA GLU A 472 -26.34 26.07 2.60
C GLU A 472 -25.45 27.00 1.79
N THR A 473 -26.06 27.86 0.96
CA THR A 473 -25.38 28.84 0.14
C THR A 473 -24.71 29.88 1.05
N GLU A 474 -23.52 30.32 0.75
CA GLU A 474 -22.83 31.37 1.50
C GLU A 474 -23.67 32.66 1.51
N ALA A 475 -23.70 33.38 2.65
CA ALA A 475 -24.49 34.59 2.79
C ALA A 475 -24.07 35.64 1.75
N GLY A 476 -25.01 36.11 0.91
CA GLY A 476 -24.74 37.06 -0.19
C GLY A 476 -24.48 36.42 -1.55
N PHE A 477 -24.45 35.08 -1.64
CA PHE A 477 -24.32 34.34 -2.90
C PHE A 477 -25.62 33.64 -3.29
N LYS A 478 -25.85 33.52 -4.59
CA LYS A 478 -26.97 32.80 -5.17
C LYS A 478 -26.50 31.61 -5.99
N ARG A 479 -27.16 30.46 -5.81
CA ARG A 479 -26.79 29.21 -6.47
C ARG A 479 -27.50 29.06 -7.80
N LEU A 480 -26.72 28.93 -8.89
CA LEU A 480 -27.22 28.76 -10.25
C LEU A 480 -26.95 27.35 -10.77
N PHE A 481 -27.92 26.81 -11.49
CA PHE A 481 -27.80 25.54 -12.20
C PHE A 481 -27.31 25.77 -13.63
N ILE A 482 -26.36 24.96 -14.10
CA ILE A 482 -25.89 24.93 -15.50
C ILE A 482 -25.98 23.49 -16.02
N ASN A 483 -26.58 23.29 -17.20
CA ASN A 483 -26.77 21.98 -17.83
C ASN A 483 -25.51 21.37 -18.44
N LEU A 484 -24.32 21.82 -18.07
CA LEU A 484 -23.02 21.32 -18.48
C LEU A 484 -22.32 20.69 -17.28
N GLY A 485 -21.60 19.56 -17.48
CA GLY A 485 -20.90 18.84 -16.44
C GLY A 485 -19.58 18.23 -16.89
N LYS A 486 -19.04 17.33 -16.08
CA LYS A 486 -17.76 16.63 -16.37
C LYS A 486 -17.76 15.90 -17.72
N ALA A 487 -18.92 15.34 -18.12
CA ALA A 487 -19.08 14.64 -19.39
C ALA A 487 -18.93 15.57 -20.61
N ASP A 488 -19.18 16.86 -20.44
CA ASP A 488 -19.00 17.87 -21.50
C ASP A 488 -17.60 18.50 -21.47
N GLY A 489 -16.72 18.00 -20.58
CA GLY A 489 -15.39 18.58 -20.33
C GLY A 489 -15.45 19.95 -19.66
N PHE A 490 -16.50 20.22 -18.87
CA PHE A 490 -16.74 21.51 -18.22
C PHE A 490 -16.21 21.47 -16.79
N TYR A 491 -14.92 21.74 -16.63
CA TYR A 491 -14.20 21.76 -15.35
C TYR A 491 -14.12 23.17 -14.75
N PRO A 492 -13.77 23.35 -13.47
CA PRO A 492 -13.78 24.66 -12.81
C PRO A 492 -12.99 25.74 -13.54
N GLY A 493 -11.84 25.42 -14.12
CA GLY A 493 -11.06 26.37 -14.91
C GLY A 493 -11.79 26.84 -16.18
N GLU A 494 -12.48 25.91 -16.86
CA GLU A 494 -13.29 26.20 -18.04
C GLU A 494 -14.58 26.94 -17.71
N ILE A 495 -15.17 26.66 -16.54
CA ILE A 495 -16.31 27.43 -16.01
C ILE A 495 -15.92 28.90 -15.86
N MET A 496 -14.77 29.16 -15.24
CA MET A 496 -14.27 30.53 -15.05
C MET A 496 -13.98 31.25 -16.38
N GLN A 497 -13.32 30.54 -17.31
CA GLN A 497 -13.04 31.07 -18.65
C GLN A 497 -14.34 31.37 -19.43
N TYR A 498 -15.32 30.48 -19.34
CA TYR A 498 -16.61 30.60 -20.01
C TYR A 498 -17.44 31.76 -19.45
N LEU A 499 -17.46 31.93 -18.12
CA LEU A 499 -18.08 33.07 -17.47
C LEU A 499 -17.43 34.39 -17.91
N ASN A 500 -16.10 34.46 -17.85
CA ASN A 500 -15.38 35.69 -18.24
C ASN A 500 -15.53 36.03 -19.72
N LYS A 501 -15.80 35.04 -20.59
CA LYS A 501 -16.03 35.23 -22.01
C LYS A 501 -17.40 35.82 -22.30
N HIS A 502 -18.45 35.41 -21.57
CA HIS A 502 -19.82 35.74 -21.87
C HIS A 502 -20.41 36.84 -20.97
N VAL A 503 -19.82 37.04 -19.78
CA VAL A 503 -20.27 38.06 -18.82
C VAL A 503 -19.25 39.20 -18.76
N LYS A 504 -19.67 40.44 -18.98
CA LYS A 504 -18.76 41.60 -18.92
C LYS A 504 -18.27 41.83 -17.49
N GLY A 505 -16.95 41.98 -17.32
CA GLY A 505 -16.29 42.21 -16.04
C GLY A 505 -15.79 40.91 -15.38
N ARG A 506 -14.89 41.04 -14.41
CA ARG A 506 -14.35 39.88 -13.62
C ARG A 506 -15.48 39.39 -12.72
N GLN A 507 -15.85 38.14 -12.88
CA GLN A 507 -16.88 37.51 -12.07
C GLN A 507 -16.28 36.88 -10.82
N GLU A 508 -16.89 37.13 -9.68
CA GLU A 508 -16.64 36.42 -8.46
C GLU A 508 -17.50 35.16 -8.42
N VAL A 509 -16.89 34.00 -8.21
CA VAL A 509 -17.57 32.71 -8.17
C VAL A 509 -17.19 32.05 -6.86
N GLY A 510 -18.16 31.74 -6.04
CA GLY A 510 -18.05 31.02 -4.81
C GLY A 510 -17.88 29.52 -5.04
N HIS A 511 -18.64 28.70 -4.33
CA HIS A 511 -18.55 27.26 -4.46
C HIS A 511 -19.02 26.71 -5.81
N ILE A 512 -18.31 25.74 -6.38
CA ILE A 512 -18.66 25.07 -7.64
C ILE A 512 -18.89 23.58 -7.35
N ASP A 513 -20.14 23.12 -7.48
CA ASP A 513 -20.51 21.71 -7.43
C ASP A 513 -20.60 21.12 -8.84
N LEU A 514 -19.59 20.33 -9.23
CA LEU A 514 -19.52 19.77 -10.57
C LEU A 514 -19.94 18.30 -10.60
N LEU A 515 -21.08 18.01 -11.25
CA LEU A 515 -21.61 16.67 -11.45
C LEU A 515 -21.31 16.15 -12.87
N SER A 516 -21.67 14.90 -13.14
CA SER A 516 -21.38 14.27 -14.43
C SER A 516 -22.02 14.99 -15.62
N LYS A 517 -23.28 15.42 -15.51
CA LYS A 517 -24.08 15.99 -16.61
C LYS A 517 -24.46 17.46 -16.43
N PHE A 518 -24.22 18.05 -15.27
CA PHE A 518 -24.57 19.43 -14.93
C PHE A 518 -23.71 19.94 -13.79
N ALA A 519 -23.70 21.25 -13.57
CA ALA A 519 -22.98 21.91 -12.49
C ALA A 519 -23.87 22.92 -11.77
N TYR A 520 -23.53 23.16 -10.50
CA TYR A 520 -24.02 24.30 -9.75
C TYR A 520 -22.85 25.24 -9.47
N ILE A 521 -23.09 26.53 -9.62
CA ILE A 521 -22.14 27.60 -9.31
C ILE A 521 -22.78 28.60 -8.36
N GLU A 522 -22.01 29.14 -7.45
CA GLU A 522 -22.44 30.22 -6.57
C GLU A 522 -21.86 31.53 -7.07
N VAL A 523 -22.72 32.52 -7.30
CA VAL A 523 -22.35 33.86 -7.75
C VAL A 523 -22.99 34.89 -6.83
N PRO A 524 -22.41 36.10 -6.67
CA PRO A 524 -23.05 37.18 -5.89
C PRO A 524 -24.50 37.41 -6.34
N GLU A 525 -25.41 37.61 -5.39
CA GLU A 525 -26.85 37.73 -5.66
C GLU A 525 -27.16 38.85 -6.63
N GLU A 526 -26.38 39.93 -6.58
CA GLU A 526 -26.48 41.08 -7.50
C GLU A 526 -26.18 40.71 -8.95
N ASP A 527 -25.25 39.79 -9.17
CA ASP A 527 -24.80 39.37 -10.50
C ASP A 527 -25.56 38.17 -11.06
N ALA A 528 -26.33 37.45 -10.24
CA ALA A 528 -27.01 36.22 -10.63
C ALA A 528 -27.92 36.38 -11.86
N LYS A 529 -28.73 37.43 -11.91
CA LYS A 529 -29.62 37.72 -13.06
C LYS A 529 -28.85 38.06 -14.34
N ARG A 530 -27.71 38.75 -14.21
CA ARG A 530 -26.81 39.11 -15.31
C ARG A 530 -26.13 37.88 -15.88
N VAL A 531 -25.63 37.00 -15.02
CA VAL A 531 -24.99 35.75 -15.39
C VAL A 531 -25.98 34.82 -16.09
N MET A 532 -27.17 34.60 -15.54
CA MET A 532 -28.22 33.79 -16.17
C MET A 532 -28.58 34.29 -17.56
N LYS A 533 -28.78 35.62 -17.72
CA LYS A 533 -29.14 36.23 -19.02
C LYS A 533 -28.00 36.10 -20.04
N ALA A 534 -26.73 36.17 -19.59
CA ALA A 534 -25.57 36.09 -20.46
C ALA A 534 -25.26 34.68 -20.92
N LEU A 535 -25.55 33.67 -20.09
CA LEU A 535 -25.23 32.26 -20.39
C LEU A 535 -26.35 31.52 -21.12
N ASN A 536 -27.63 31.89 -20.88
CA ASN A 536 -28.74 31.19 -21.51
C ASN A 536 -28.74 31.36 -23.03
N GLY A 537 -28.83 30.24 -23.75
CA GLY A 537 -28.85 30.20 -25.21
C GLY A 537 -27.46 30.26 -25.87
N THR A 538 -26.38 30.40 -25.09
CA THR A 538 -25.01 30.28 -25.64
C THR A 538 -24.65 28.83 -25.93
N GLU A 539 -23.61 28.60 -26.70
CA GLU A 539 -23.19 27.26 -27.11
C GLU A 539 -21.82 26.91 -26.53
N TYR A 540 -21.68 25.71 -25.94
CA TYR A 540 -20.42 25.15 -25.45
C TYR A 540 -20.20 23.79 -26.09
N LYS A 541 -19.19 23.65 -26.95
CA LYS A 541 -18.82 22.41 -27.67
C LYS A 541 -20.03 21.74 -28.34
N GLY A 542 -20.88 22.54 -29.04
CA GLY A 542 -22.07 22.04 -29.76
C GLY A 542 -23.30 21.77 -28.89
N ARG A 543 -23.27 22.14 -27.60
CA ARG A 543 -24.39 21.98 -26.69
C ARG A 543 -24.92 23.34 -26.21
N THR A 544 -26.21 23.56 -26.37
CA THR A 544 -26.88 24.81 -25.90
C THR A 544 -26.88 24.84 -24.38
N VAL A 545 -26.38 25.94 -23.82
CA VAL A 545 -26.30 26.19 -22.39
C VAL A 545 -27.62 26.69 -21.83
N ARG A 546 -28.01 26.13 -20.70
CA ARG A 546 -29.16 26.59 -19.88
C ARG A 546 -28.65 26.85 -18.48
N CYS A 547 -28.90 28.06 -17.99
CA CYS A 547 -28.54 28.51 -16.66
C CYS A 547 -29.78 29.03 -15.94
N ASN A 548 -30.17 28.40 -14.85
CA ASN A 548 -31.37 28.72 -14.10
C ASN A 548 -31.05 28.87 -12.61
N ASP A 549 -31.96 29.51 -11.88
CA ASP A 549 -31.91 29.57 -10.44
C ASP A 549 -32.11 28.16 -9.85
N ALA A 550 -31.20 27.72 -8.99
CA ALA A 550 -31.26 26.37 -8.40
C ALA A 550 -32.41 26.21 -7.39
N ASP A 551 -32.87 27.30 -6.81
CA ASP A 551 -33.96 27.30 -5.82
C ASP A 551 -35.36 27.35 -6.46
N GLU A 552 -35.51 27.82 -7.71
CA GLU A 552 -36.79 27.86 -8.44
C GLU A 552 -37.18 26.52 -9.10
N GLU A 553 -36.25 25.56 -9.27
CA GLU A 553 -36.53 24.24 -9.90
C GLU A 553 -37.19 23.20 -8.98
N GLY A 554 -37.74 23.58 -7.83
CA GLY A 554 -38.51 22.67 -6.98
C GLY A 554 -39.81 22.13 -7.60
N HIS A 555 -40.31 22.68 -8.73
CA HIS A 555 -41.58 22.31 -9.38
C HIS A 555 -41.51 22.41 -10.90
N GLY A 556 -40.80 21.53 -11.56
CA GLY A 556 -40.80 21.41 -13.02
C GLY A 556 -41.05 19.96 -13.47
N ARG A 557 -42.28 19.58 -13.68
CA ARG A 557 -42.73 18.39 -14.41
C ARG A 557 -42.10 18.39 -15.81
N ALA A 558 -41.40 17.28 -16.15
CA ALA A 558 -41.05 16.98 -17.52
C ALA A 558 -42.29 17.03 -18.44
N ALA A 559 -42.31 17.97 -19.36
CA ALA A 559 -43.28 18.02 -20.42
C ALA A 559 -43.09 16.84 -21.36
N ARG A 560 -43.98 15.88 -21.28
CA ARG A 560 -44.19 14.87 -22.33
C ARG A 560 -44.87 15.60 -23.52
N GLY A 561 -44.15 15.70 -24.62
CA GLY A 561 -44.71 16.06 -25.91
C GLY A 561 -45.73 15.02 -26.33
N GLY A 562 -46.98 15.46 -26.52
CA GLY A 562 -48.06 14.64 -26.99
C GLY A 562 -47.90 14.24 -28.45
N ARG A 563 -48.27 13.02 -28.74
CA ARG A 563 -48.83 12.62 -30.05
C ARG A 563 -50.05 11.76 -29.79
N SER A 564 -51.11 12.22 -30.42
CA SER A 564 -52.46 11.72 -30.47
C SER A 564 -52.57 10.27 -30.96
N SER A 565 -53.54 9.62 -30.36
CA SER A 565 -54.30 8.43 -30.70
C SER A 565 -54.44 8.07 -32.18
N GLU A 566 -54.38 6.76 -32.49
CA GLU A 566 -55.45 5.94 -32.99
C GLU A 566 -54.92 4.59 -33.49
N GLY A 567 -55.67 3.52 -33.27
CA GLY A 567 -55.68 2.36 -34.16
C GLY A 567 -55.34 1.01 -33.52
N ARG A 568 -56.39 0.31 -33.17
CA ARG A 568 -56.56 -1.12 -32.91
C ARG A 568 -55.79 -2.03 -33.86
N GLY A 569 -55.38 -3.21 -33.41
CA GLY A 569 -55.20 -4.38 -34.24
C GLY A 569 -54.33 -5.47 -33.68
N ALA A 570 -54.94 -6.58 -33.46
CA ALA A 570 -54.46 -7.83 -32.87
C ALA A 570 -53.59 -8.68 -33.79
N ARG A 571 -52.94 -9.66 -33.15
CA ARG A 571 -52.53 -11.03 -33.59
C ARG A 571 -51.19 -11.23 -34.27
N SER A 572 -50.44 -12.05 -33.56
CA SER A 572 -50.00 -13.45 -33.84
C SER A 572 -48.75 -13.66 -34.70
N SER A 573 -47.82 -14.32 -34.04
CA SER A 573 -47.11 -15.55 -34.43
C SER A 573 -46.13 -15.56 -35.60
N GLU A 574 -45.10 -16.26 -35.29
CA GLU A 574 -44.28 -17.20 -36.11
C GLU A 574 -43.02 -16.72 -36.84
N ARG A 575 -41.93 -17.25 -36.34
CA ARG A 575 -40.97 -18.21 -36.98
C ARG A 575 -40.24 -17.83 -38.28
N GLY A 576 -38.95 -18.11 -38.21
CA GLY A 576 -38.09 -18.53 -39.34
C GLY A 576 -37.21 -17.41 -39.85
N GLY A 577 -35.92 -17.50 -39.95
CA GLY A 577 -35.09 -18.55 -40.38
C GLY A 577 -34.11 -18.02 -41.43
N ARG A 578 -32.83 -18.33 -41.24
CA ARG A 578 -31.78 -18.58 -42.26
C ARG A 578 -31.22 -17.42 -43.12
N SER A 579 -29.87 -17.32 -42.93
CA SER A 579 -28.79 -17.44 -43.95
C SER A 579 -28.74 -16.41 -45.07
N SER A 580 -27.64 -15.83 -45.38
CA SER A 580 -26.46 -16.29 -46.12
C SER A 580 -25.66 -15.11 -46.64
N GLU A 581 -24.33 -15.21 -46.53
CA GLU A 581 -23.31 -15.08 -47.58
C GLU A 581 -23.26 -13.84 -48.49
N GLY A 582 -22.03 -13.35 -48.63
CA GLY A 582 -21.55 -12.64 -49.80
C GLY A 582 -20.47 -11.60 -49.45
N ARG A 583 -19.18 -11.90 -49.43
CA ARG A 583 -18.14 -11.88 -50.49
C ARG A 583 -17.98 -10.52 -51.20
N GLY A 584 -16.75 -10.06 -51.18
CA GLY A 584 -16.14 -9.25 -52.23
C GLY A 584 -15.29 -8.13 -51.70
N ARG A 585 -13.99 -8.24 -51.59
CA ARG A 585 -12.86 -8.10 -52.51
C ARG A 585 -12.43 -6.66 -52.80
N ARG A 586 -11.17 -6.44 -52.43
CA ARG A 586 -10.02 -5.85 -53.19
C ARG A 586 -9.89 -4.35 -53.41
N GLY A 587 -8.65 -3.92 -53.17
CA GLY A 587 -7.86 -2.91 -53.85
C GLY A 587 -7.08 -2.07 -52.85
N SER A 588 -5.81 -2.30 -52.53
CA SER A 588 -4.51 -2.12 -53.21
C SER A 588 -4.25 -0.72 -53.66
N SER A 589 -3.17 -0.18 -53.20
CA SER A 589 -1.92 0.34 -53.78
C SER A 589 -1.48 1.57 -53.00
N ASP A 590 -0.29 1.51 -52.42
CA ASP A 590 1.05 1.88 -52.92
C ASP A 590 1.28 3.39 -53.01
N ASP A 591 2.27 3.85 -52.40
CA ASP A 591 3.59 4.37 -52.77
C ASP A 591 4.04 5.38 -51.71
N ALA A 592 5.14 5.20 -51.04
CA ALA A 592 6.56 5.19 -51.35
C ALA A 592 7.22 6.60 -51.35
N ARG A 593 8.34 6.64 -50.61
CA ARG A 593 9.56 7.48 -50.81
C ARG A 593 9.47 8.96 -50.32
N ASP A 594 10.46 9.55 -49.80
CA ASP A 594 11.91 9.33 -49.70
C ASP A 594 12.55 10.40 -48.80
N SER A 595 13.51 10.00 -48.08
CA SER A 595 14.90 10.41 -47.94
C SER A 595 15.33 11.77 -47.37
N ARG A 596 16.35 11.60 -46.54
CA ARG A 596 17.67 12.28 -46.42
C ARG A 596 17.80 13.47 -45.50
N ASP A 597 18.61 13.19 -44.49
CA ASP A 597 20.05 13.58 -44.33
C ASP A 597 20.35 15.03 -44.05
N SER A 598 20.97 15.31 -42.90
CA SER A 598 22.34 15.88 -42.81
C SER A 598 22.70 16.15 -41.34
N ARG A 599 23.64 15.50 -40.85
CA ARG A 599 25.02 15.79 -40.41
C ARG A 599 25.31 17.26 -40.06
N GLY A 600 25.80 17.45 -38.84
CA GLY A 600 26.52 18.66 -38.45
C GLY A 600 27.24 18.52 -37.12
N LYS A 601 28.49 18.22 -37.19
CA LYS A 601 29.56 18.14 -36.21
C LYS A 601 29.78 19.43 -35.40
N GLY A 602 30.21 19.30 -34.14
CA GLY A 602 31.49 19.86 -33.71
C GLY A 602 31.41 21.06 -32.77
N GLY A 603 32.12 21.00 -31.68
CA GLY A 603 32.55 22.18 -30.95
C GLY A 603 32.96 21.93 -29.50
N ARG A 604 34.24 21.65 -29.30
CA ARG A 604 34.98 21.69 -28.02
C ARG A 604 35.19 23.16 -27.59
N GLY A 605 35.29 23.37 -26.25
CA GLY A 605 35.96 24.54 -25.65
C GLY A 605 35.35 24.83 -24.28
N SER A 606 35.98 24.61 -23.28
CA SER A 606 37.08 25.10 -22.44
C SER A 606 36.58 25.99 -21.31
N ARG A 607 36.95 25.58 -20.15
CA ARG A 607 37.34 26.26 -18.89
C ARG A 607 36.97 27.76 -18.74
N GLY A 608 36.35 28.05 -17.60
CA GLY A 608 36.28 29.37 -17.01
C GLY A 608 35.90 29.30 -15.55
N GLU A 609 36.91 29.37 -14.70
CA GLU A 609 36.77 29.66 -13.26
C GLU A 609 36.25 31.09 -13.10
N SER A 610 35.26 31.32 -12.25
CA SER A 610 35.17 32.57 -11.52
C SER A 610 34.54 32.41 -10.14
N ARG A 611 35.30 32.78 -9.16
CA ARG A 611 34.96 33.05 -7.78
C ARG A 611 33.88 34.14 -7.71
N GLY A 612 32.93 34.00 -6.79
CA GLY A 612 32.17 35.19 -6.36
C GLY A 612 30.92 34.88 -5.53
N GLY A 613 30.97 35.17 -4.25
CA GLY A 613 29.83 35.65 -3.51
C GLY A 613 29.07 34.64 -2.66
N ARG A 614 29.60 34.31 -1.48
CA ARG A 614 28.81 33.87 -0.32
C ARG A 614 27.77 34.95 0.02
N LYS A 615 26.51 34.72 -0.28
CA LYS A 615 25.39 35.29 0.49
C LYS A 615 24.87 34.21 1.41
N SER A 616 25.15 34.39 2.70
CA SER A 616 24.52 33.67 3.79
C SER A 616 23.02 33.93 3.73
N ARG A 617 22.25 32.96 3.24
CA ARG A 617 20.84 32.86 3.58
C ARG A 617 20.79 32.22 4.97
N SER A 618 20.28 32.99 5.94
CA SER A 618 19.85 32.49 7.22
C SER A 618 18.97 31.25 6.97
N LYS A 619 19.41 30.10 7.46
CA LYS A 619 18.55 28.95 7.64
C LYS A 619 17.48 29.40 8.62
N GLU A 620 16.26 29.53 8.14
CA GLU A 620 15.10 29.50 9.01
C GLU A 620 15.17 28.17 9.76
N ASP A 621 15.37 28.27 11.06
CA ASP A 621 15.39 27.17 12.00
C ASP A 621 14.00 26.51 11.93
N THR A 622 13.87 25.40 11.22
CA THR A 622 12.60 24.69 11.02
C THR A 622 12.08 24.06 12.30
N GLY A 623 12.82 24.21 13.40
CA GLY A 623 12.35 23.93 14.76
C GLY A 623 11.87 22.49 15.00
N ASP A 624 12.40 21.52 14.26
CA ASP A 624 12.00 20.13 14.41
C ASP A 624 12.78 19.47 15.56
N TRP A 625 12.07 19.34 16.70
CA TRP A 625 12.59 18.70 17.91
C TRP A 625 13.00 17.22 17.67
N ARG A 626 12.47 16.55 16.63
CA ARG A 626 12.80 15.16 16.30
C ARG A 626 14.18 15.02 15.69
N GLN A 627 14.70 16.05 15.01
CA GLN A 627 16.09 16.04 14.51
C GLN A 627 17.12 15.92 15.63
N PHE A 628 16.76 16.33 16.84
CA PHE A 628 17.64 16.22 18.01
C PHE A 628 17.84 14.77 18.45
N PHE A 629 16.88 13.88 18.16
CA PHE A 629 16.92 12.45 18.54
C PHE A 629 17.39 11.54 17.42
N GLN A 630 17.54 12.04 16.19
CA GLN A 630 17.92 11.23 15.02
C GLN A 630 19.43 10.95 14.93
N ASN A 631 20.27 11.68 15.66
CA ASN A 631 21.72 11.57 15.54
C ASN A 631 22.37 10.61 16.55
N ASN A 632 21.61 9.86 17.34
CA ASN A 632 22.16 8.91 18.31
C ASN A 632 22.02 7.45 17.85
N ASP A 633 22.62 7.10 16.70
CA ASP A 633 22.68 5.73 16.16
C ASP A 633 23.58 4.76 16.97
N ASN A 634 24.18 5.22 18.07
CA ASN A 634 25.15 4.43 18.85
C ASN A 634 24.65 3.97 20.23
N VAL A 635 23.37 4.16 20.58
CA VAL A 635 22.88 3.71 21.89
C VAL A 635 22.55 2.22 21.82
N LYS A 636 23.47 1.36 22.23
CA LYS A 636 23.23 -0.07 22.46
C LYS A 636 22.46 -0.24 23.77
N PHE A 637 21.17 -0.56 23.68
CA PHE A 637 20.35 -0.88 24.85
C PHE A 637 20.72 -2.24 25.43
N LYS A 638 21.08 -2.28 26.72
CA LYS A 638 21.24 -3.51 27.49
C LYS A 638 20.05 -3.66 28.44
N GLY A 639 19.13 -4.59 28.16
CA GLY A 639 18.04 -4.97 29.05
C GLY A 639 16.68 -5.16 28.36
N GLU A 640 15.77 -5.85 29.06
CA GLU A 640 14.38 -6.03 28.62
C GLU A 640 13.63 -4.70 28.64
N GLU A 641 12.74 -4.49 27.68
CA GLU A 641 11.89 -3.28 27.62
C GLU A 641 11.04 -3.14 28.88
N PRO A 642 10.95 -1.94 29.47
CA PRO A 642 10.07 -1.72 30.62
C PRO A 642 8.61 -1.94 30.21
N ASN A 643 7.92 -2.80 30.93
CA ASN A 643 6.48 -3.02 30.74
C ASN A 643 5.72 -1.87 31.42
N PHE A 644 5.26 -0.91 30.63
CA PHE A 644 4.53 0.27 31.11
C PHE A 644 3.08 -0.02 31.56
N GLU A 645 2.61 -1.26 31.40
CA GLU A 645 1.28 -1.70 31.84
C GLU A 645 1.28 -2.29 33.26
N GLU A 646 2.46 -2.57 33.84
CA GLU A 646 2.56 -3.03 35.23
C GLU A 646 2.58 -1.86 36.22
N GLU A 647 1.57 -1.81 37.08
CA GLU A 647 1.57 -0.90 38.24
C GLU A 647 2.78 -1.18 39.14
N GLY A 648 3.70 -0.22 39.26
CA GLY A 648 4.83 -0.28 40.20
C GLY A 648 6.23 -0.31 39.61
N TRP A 649 6.43 -0.23 38.28
CA TRP A 649 7.77 -0.17 37.66
C TRP A 649 8.61 1.04 38.17
N ALA A 650 7.99 2.15 38.52
CA ALA A 650 8.63 3.33 39.07
C ALA A 650 9.27 3.13 40.46
N ARG A 651 9.04 1.98 41.13
CA ARG A 651 9.55 1.68 42.49
C ARG A 651 10.73 0.74 42.52
N ARG A 652 11.20 0.21 41.38
CA ARG A 652 12.39 -0.66 41.37
C ARG A 652 13.67 0.17 41.50
N ARG A 653 14.20 0.29 42.73
CA ARG A 653 15.55 0.78 42.94
C ARG A 653 16.55 -0.21 42.37
N PRO A 654 17.63 0.26 41.70
CA PRO A 654 18.70 -0.65 41.24
C PRO A 654 19.30 -1.37 42.46
N LYS A 655 19.38 -2.69 42.39
CA LYS A 655 20.13 -3.49 43.37
C LYS A 655 21.59 -3.12 43.23
N LYS A 656 22.16 -2.46 44.27
CA LYS A 656 23.60 -2.33 44.39
C LYS A 656 24.20 -3.72 44.40
N LYS A 657 25.12 -3.96 43.52
CA LYS A 657 26.15 -4.99 43.69
C LYS A 657 27.29 -4.41 44.48
#